data_c5b17cbdd6644e04e7f27e7fc59595d0
#
_entry.id   c5b17cbdd6644e04e7f27e7fc59595d0
#
_cell.length_a   1.000
_cell.length_b   1.000
_cell.length_c   1.000
_cell.angle_alpha   90.00
_cell.angle_beta   90.00
_cell.angle_gamma   90.00
#
_symmetry.space_group_name_H-M   'P 1'
#
loop_
_entity.id
_entity.type
_entity.pdbx_description
1 polymer ?
#
loop_
_entity_poly.entity_id
_entity_poly.type
_entity_poly.pdbx_seq_one_letter_code
_entity_poly.pdbx_strand_id
1 'polypeptide(L)'
;MISLFSKNIHKRIKIVLLIVIIVFIIIIAKVFYIEVIDYKKLNKLANGLWSRNLPIEADRGKIYTIDGELLAGNVTTTSLVFIPNQIKDKNLVAEQISKVLGVSKEDIEKHIYKKTMMERVHPEGRRLSYDIADQINSFHFDGVYLLKESKREYTNNEMLSHVLGYVGIDNQGLSGLELQYDDILTGEYGGVQYFSDAKGNNLNRNSVYVEPEDGLDIYLTVNYELQSSIERELDNIVTKYNPEGAWALAMDPNTGEILGMSSRPNFNPNNYKNYSTEVINRNMAIWASYEPGSTFKILTVSAAVNEGKVDLLKDTFYDGGFVNVDGARIKCWKAGGHGAQTFLEVVQNSCNPGFVELGRRLGKETLFDYINKFGYGKKTGIDLNGESSGILFNLDKVGSVELATTAFGQGVSVTAIQQVAAVSAAINGGTLYKPYIVKRITEHETGQIIKEIEPTKVRENIVTKETSEKVRMTLESVVSLGTGRNAYIDGYRVGGKTGTAQKVNNGVYMHGNYIVSFIGFMPANDPKVVVYLAIDNPKGVTQYGGTVSAPIVKNILEDAISALNIKKQEGGTDKKYQWYDQKYYTVEDVVGLTKKEAASKLKSFTIEYSGSGDKVINQSPEAGSRIPEYSSIRLYLG
;
A
#
# COMPACT_ATOMS: atom_id res chain seq x y z
N MET A 1 -111.67 -16.80 -8.68
CA MET A 1 -110.32 -17.37 -9.10
C MET A 1 -109.21 -16.29 -9.26
N ILE A 2 -109.56 -15.03 -9.58
CA ILE A 2 -108.56 -13.95 -9.84
C ILE A 2 -107.85 -13.48 -8.58
N SER A 3 -108.41 -13.52 -7.36
CA SER A 3 -107.75 -13.02 -6.13
C SER A 3 -106.65 -13.96 -5.54
N LEU A 4 -106.75 -15.23 -5.80
CA LEU A 4 -105.71 -16.19 -5.34
C LEU A 4 -104.47 -16.18 -6.23
N PHE A 5 -104.62 -15.91 -7.52
CA PHE A 5 -103.47 -15.77 -8.45
C PHE A 5 -102.63 -14.52 -8.14
N SER A 6 -103.29 -13.41 -7.79
CA SER A 6 -102.61 -12.16 -7.41
C SER A 6 -101.79 -12.29 -6.12
N LYS A 7 -102.29 -12.99 -5.10
CA LYS A 7 -101.52 -13.25 -3.83
C LYS A 7 -100.26 -14.07 -4.03
N ASN A 8 -100.34 -15.06 -4.90
CA ASN A 8 -99.13 -15.91 -5.17
C ASN A 8 -98.10 -15.17 -6.01
N ILE A 9 -98.48 -14.27 -6.91
CA ILE A 9 -97.57 -13.42 -7.68
C ILE A 9 -96.87 -12.42 -6.74
N HIS A 10 -97.59 -11.78 -5.86
CA HIS A 10 -96.99 -10.85 -4.87
C HIS A 10 -96.07 -11.54 -3.92
N LYS A 11 -96.33 -12.81 -3.51
CA LYS A 11 -95.44 -13.62 -2.66
C LYS A 11 -94.17 -13.98 -3.40
N ARG A 12 -94.22 -14.35 -4.68
CA ARG A 12 -93.04 -14.63 -5.51
C ARG A 12 -92.24 -13.34 -5.77
N ILE A 13 -92.85 -12.22 -6.02
CA ILE A 13 -92.14 -10.96 -6.18
C ILE A 13 -91.40 -10.57 -4.88
N LYS A 14 -92.07 -10.72 -3.69
CA LYS A 14 -91.39 -10.50 -2.42
C LYS A 14 -90.21 -11.40 -2.16
N ILE A 15 -90.30 -12.70 -2.57
CA ILE A 15 -89.18 -13.63 -2.44
C ILE A 15 -88.06 -13.22 -3.38
N VAL A 16 -88.34 -12.88 -4.62
CA VAL A 16 -87.31 -12.40 -5.57
C VAL A 16 -86.70 -11.10 -5.07
N LEU A 17 -87.51 -10.16 -4.58
CA LEU A 17 -86.95 -8.93 -3.98
C LEU A 17 -86.09 -9.19 -2.77
N LEU A 18 -86.47 -10.14 -1.90
CA LEU A 18 -85.65 -10.54 -0.74
C LEU A 18 -84.33 -11.16 -1.19
N ILE A 19 -84.34 -12.01 -2.22
CA ILE A 19 -83.12 -12.58 -2.77
C ILE A 19 -82.20 -11.49 -3.32
N VAL A 20 -82.73 -10.54 -4.08
CA VAL A 20 -81.95 -9.41 -4.60
C VAL A 20 -81.34 -8.57 -3.48
N ILE A 21 -82.10 -8.30 -2.42
CA ILE A 21 -81.60 -7.54 -1.26
C ILE A 21 -80.45 -8.33 -0.55
N ILE A 22 -80.64 -9.63 -0.37
CA ILE A 22 -79.58 -10.48 0.22
C ILE A 22 -78.28 -10.49 -0.63
N VAL A 23 -78.44 -10.61 -1.96
CA VAL A 23 -77.26 -10.54 -2.85
C VAL A 23 -76.61 -9.15 -2.77
N PHE A 24 -77.36 -8.09 -2.69
CA PHE A 24 -76.82 -6.75 -2.53
C PHE A 24 -76.09 -6.54 -1.20
N ILE A 25 -76.62 -7.09 -0.11
CA ILE A 25 -75.95 -7.07 1.22
C ILE A 25 -74.67 -7.84 1.17
N ILE A 26 -74.63 -9.01 0.51
CA ILE A 26 -73.39 -9.81 0.34
C ILE A 26 -72.35 -9.03 -0.46
N ILE A 27 -72.75 -8.34 -1.52
CA ILE A 27 -71.84 -7.51 -2.32
C ILE A 27 -71.30 -6.34 -1.47
N ILE A 28 -72.17 -5.63 -0.76
CA ILE A 28 -71.73 -4.54 0.13
C ILE A 28 -70.78 -5.04 1.22
N ALA A 29 -71.11 -6.17 1.84
CA ALA A 29 -70.22 -6.78 2.85
C ALA A 29 -68.86 -7.19 2.27
N LYS A 30 -68.84 -7.69 1.01
CA LYS A 30 -67.61 -8.03 0.33
C LYS A 30 -66.78 -6.80 -0.03
N VAL A 31 -67.44 -5.74 -0.54
CA VAL A 31 -66.74 -4.48 -0.80
C VAL A 31 -66.18 -3.87 0.47
N PHE A 32 -66.97 -3.86 1.55
CA PHE A 32 -66.47 -3.39 2.86
C PHE A 32 -65.29 -4.23 3.37
N TYR A 33 -65.32 -5.55 3.21
CA TYR A 33 -64.22 -6.41 3.59
C TYR A 33 -62.94 -6.05 2.79
N ILE A 34 -63.04 -5.84 1.51
CA ILE A 34 -61.92 -5.49 0.63
C ILE A 34 -61.38 -4.07 0.97
N GLU A 35 -62.27 -3.08 1.14
CA GLU A 35 -61.86 -1.69 1.39
C GLU A 35 -61.38 -1.41 2.81
N VAL A 36 -61.83 -2.15 3.80
CA VAL A 36 -61.51 -1.85 5.20
C VAL A 36 -60.54 -2.89 5.79
N ILE A 37 -60.80 -4.18 5.58
CA ILE A 37 -60.02 -5.25 6.19
C ILE A 37 -58.76 -5.58 5.38
N ASP A 38 -58.96 -5.77 4.08
CA ASP A 38 -57.86 -6.12 3.19
C ASP A 38 -57.09 -4.89 2.63
N TYR A 39 -57.55 -3.66 2.92
CA TYR A 39 -56.97 -2.43 2.40
C TYR A 39 -55.46 -2.35 2.53
N LYS A 40 -54.94 -2.56 3.75
CA LYS A 40 -53.47 -2.49 4.00
C LYS A 40 -52.70 -3.49 3.20
N LYS A 41 -53.20 -4.72 3.08
CA LYS A 41 -52.58 -5.80 2.32
C LYS A 41 -52.59 -5.53 0.81
N LEU A 42 -53.75 -5.14 0.30
CA LEU A 42 -53.94 -4.84 -1.13
C LEU A 42 -53.19 -3.58 -1.55
N ASN A 43 -53.15 -2.55 -0.70
CA ASN A 43 -52.41 -1.33 -0.93
C ASN A 43 -50.89 -1.61 -0.92
N LYS A 44 -50.38 -2.45 0.00
CA LYS A 44 -48.98 -2.88 0.00
C LYS A 44 -48.63 -3.65 -1.27
N LEU A 45 -49.50 -4.55 -1.73
CA LEU A 45 -49.30 -5.29 -2.98
C LEU A 45 -49.35 -4.37 -4.21
N ALA A 46 -50.31 -3.44 -4.27
CA ALA A 46 -50.43 -2.47 -5.34
C ALA A 46 -49.22 -1.53 -5.40
N ASN A 47 -48.81 -0.98 -4.25
CA ASN A 47 -47.63 -0.15 -4.17
C ASN A 47 -46.36 -0.92 -4.59
N GLY A 48 -46.19 -2.19 -4.19
CA GLY A 48 -45.09 -3.04 -4.63
C GLY A 48 -45.09 -3.34 -6.13
N LEU A 49 -46.28 -3.36 -6.77
CA LEU A 49 -46.41 -3.55 -8.22
C LEU A 49 -46.18 -2.25 -9.01
N TRP A 50 -46.55 -1.11 -8.48
CA TRP A 50 -46.52 0.19 -9.17
C TRP A 50 -45.32 1.03 -8.83
N SER A 51 -44.75 0.92 -7.60
CA SER A 51 -43.57 1.68 -7.24
C SER A 51 -42.32 1.12 -7.91
N ARG A 52 -41.53 2.00 -8.45
CA ARG A 52 -40.21 1.74 -9.01
C ARG A 52 -39.22 2.49 -8.17
N ASN A 53 -38.19 1.80 -7.79
CA ASN A 53 -37.06 2.42 -7.12
C ASN A 53 -35.84 2.27 -8.06
N LEU A 54 -35.39 3.38 -8.63
CA LEU A 54 -34.15 3.46 -9.38
C LEU A 54 -33.09 3.90 -8.40
N PRO A 55 -32.15 3.01 -8.01
CA PRO A 55 -31.04 3.41 -7.15
C PRO A 55 -30.16 4.41 -7.91
N ILE A 56 -29.77 5.48 -7.23
CA ILE A 56 -28.75 6.42 -7.68
C ILE A 56 -27.50 6.08 -6.88
N GLU A 57 -26.43 5.74 -7.58
CA GLU A 57 -25.16 5.40 -6.96
C GLU A 57 -24.56 6.68 -6.36
N ALA A 58 -24.11 6.59 -5.10
CA ALA A 58 -23.25 7.58 -4.48
C ALA A 58 -21.85 7.50 -5.12
N ASP A 59 -21.15 8.61 -5.19
CA ASP A 59 -19.76 8.59 -5.57
C ASP A 59 -18.91 8.02 -4.41
N ARG A 60 -18.02 7.07 -4.74
CA ARG A 60 -17.11 6.49 -3.76
C ARG A 60 -16.08 7.53 -3.35
N GLY A 61 -15.82 7.69 -2.06
CA GLY A 61 -14.84 8.60 -1.51
C GLY A 61 -13.46 8.46 -2.19
N LYS A 62 -12.75 9.55 -2.35
CA LYS A 62 -11.43 9.59 -2.99
C LYS A 62 -10.33 9.27 -2.00
N ILE A 63 -9.18 8.83 -2.52
CA ILE A 63 -7.98 8.57 -1.71
C ILE A 63 -6.86 9.48 -2.21
N TYR A 64 -6.25 10.21 -1.28
CA TYR A 64 -5.20 11.18 -1.54
C TYR A 64 -3.93 10.87 -0.73
N THR A 65 -2.79 11.34 -1.21
CA THR A 65 -1.57 11.46 -0.40
C THR A 65 -1.72 12.57 0.65
N ILE A 66 -0.75 12.69 1.57
CA ILE A 66 -0.72 13.80 2.55
C ILE A 66 -0.61 15.16 1.84
N ASP A 67 0.06 15.19 0.70
CA ASP A 67 0.30 16.38 -0.11
C ASP A 67 -0.91 16.77 -0.98
N GLY A 68 -1.97 15.93 -1.00
CA GLY A 68 -3.21 16.17 -1.74
C GLY A 68 -3.23 15.62 -3.17
N GLU A 69 -2.25 14.81 -3.57
CA GLU A 69 -2.24 14.13 -4.87
C GLU A 69 -3.27 13.01 -4.89
N LEU A 70 -4.11 12.97 -5.93
CA LEU A 70 -5.16 11.97 -6.09
C LEU A 70 -4.56 10.61 -6.48
N LEU A 71 -4.83 9.59 -5.67
CA LEU A 71 -4.41 8.22 -5.91
C LEU A 71 -5.53 7.34 -6.46
N ALA A 72 -6.74 7.50 -5.92
CA ALA A 72 -7.94 6.80 -6.40
C ALA A 72 -9.14 7.73 -6.39
N GLY A 73 -9.83 7.79 -7.52
CA GLY A 73 -11.01 8.60 -7.74
C GLY A 73 -12.08 7.84 -8.53
N ASN A 74 -13.06 8.56 -9.05
CA ASN A 74 -14.13 7.98 -9.83
C ASN A 74 -14.21 8.65 -11.20
N VAL A 75 -14.49 7.84 -12.23
CA VAL A 75 -14.85 8.33 -13.56
C VAL A 75 -16.27 7.91 -13.90
N THR A 76 -17.01 8.83 -14.49
CA THR A 76 -18.35 8.53 -14.97
C THR A 76 -18.27 7.61 -16.17
N THR A 77 -19.00 6.50 -16.10
CA THR A 77 -19.22 5.57 -17.20
C THR A 77 -20.70 5.36 -17.42
N THR A 78 -21.04 4.47 -18.36
CA THR A 78 -22.44 4.21 -18.70
C THR A 78 -22.70 2.71 -18.69
N SER A 79 -23.83 2.28 -18.19
CA SER A 79 -24.30 0.89 -18.25
C SER A 79 -25.55 0.75 -19.09
N LEU A 80 -25.60 -0.31 -19.87
CA LEU A 80 -26.75 -0.67 -20.70
C LEU A 80 -27.83 -1.35 -19.87
N VAL A 81 -29.05 -0.89 -20.03
CA VAL A 81 -30.23 -1.41 -19.36
C VAL A 81 -31.34 -1.68 -20.37
N PHE A 82 -31.97 -2.82 -20.27
CA PHE A 82 -33.15 -3.17 -21.03
C PHE A 82 -34.42 -3.09 -20.18
N ILE A 83 -35.51 -2.59 -20.79
CA ILE A 83 -36.88 -2.79 -20.32
C ILE A 83 -37.52 -3.75 -21.32
N PRO A 84 -37.46 -5.08 -21.09
CA PRO A 84 -37.80 -6.09 -22.11
C PRO A 84 -39.19 -5.98 -22.69
N ASN A 85 -40.15 -5.42 -21.93
CA ASN A 85 -41.52 -5.23 -22.37
C ASN A 85 -41.72 -4.03 -23.32
N GLN A 86 -40.76 -3.13 -23.38
CA GLN A 86 -40.78 -1.97 -24.28
C GLN A 86 -40.09 -2.26 -25.61
N ILE A 87 -39.26 -3.28 -25.66
CA ILE A 87 -38.51 -3.66 -26.88
C ILE A 87 -39.48 -4.33 -27.87
N LYS A 88 -39.77 -3.62 -28.98
CA LYS A 88 -40.69 -4.10 -30.03
C LYS A 88 -40.06 -5.17 -30.90
N ASP A 89 -38.86 -4.90 -31.44
CA ASP A 89 -38.10 -5.85 -32.26
C ASP A 89 -36.87 -6.37 -31.50
N LYS A 90 -37.10 -7.44 -30.74
CA LYS A 90 -36.08 -8.05 -29.90
C LYS A 90 -34.91 -8.61 -30.70
N ASN A 91 -35.16 -9.10 -31.90
CA ASN A 91 -34.18 -9.73 -32.76
C ASN A 91 -33.22 -8.67 -33.35
N LEU A 92 -33.77 -7.56 -33.84
CA LEU A 92 -32.99 -6.43 -34.35
C LEU A 92 -32.12 -5.82 -33.25
N VAL A 93 -32.70 -5.57 -32.07
CA VAL A 93 -31.97 -5.00 -30.93
C VAL A 93 -30.83 -5.94 -30.51
N ALA A 94 -31.08 -7.26 -30.41
CA ALA A 94 -30.03 -8.22 -30.07
C ALA A 94 -28.89 -8.20 -31.08
N GLU A 95 -29.20 -8.17 -32.37
CA GLU A 95 -28.21 -8.17 -33.45
C GLU A 95 -27.35 -6.88 -33.46
N GLN A 96 -27.98 -5.71 -33.33
CA GLN A 96 -27.23 -4.45 -33.37
C GLN A 96 -26.39 -4.24 -32.11
N ILE A 97 -26.95 -4.49 -30.93
CA ILE A 97 -26.24 -4.35 -29.66
C ILE A 97 -25.07 -5.33 -29.55
N SER A 98 -25.25 -6.60 -29.97
CA SER A 98 -24.17 -7.60 -29.96
C SER A 98 -22.98 -7.19 -30.85
N LYS A 99 -23.26 -6.58 -32.03
CA LYS A 99 -22.22 -6.06 -32.93
C LYS A 99 -21.43 -4.92 -32.28
N VAL A 100 -22.11 -3.99 -31.64
CA VAL A 100 -21.47 -2.82 -30.99
C VAL A 100 -20.64 -3.26 -29.78
N LEU A 101 -21.14 -4.20 -28.98
CA LEU A 101 -20.45 -4.71 -27.80
C LEU A 101 -19.38 -5.76 -28.12
N GLY A 102 -19.36 -6.31 -29.38
CA GLY A 102 -18.42 -7.37 -29.77
C GLY A 102 -18.67 -8.71 -29.06
N VAL A 103 -19.92 -8.99 -28.68
CA VAL A 103 -20.34 -10.21 -27.97
C VAL A 103 -21.29 -11.06 -28.83
N SER A 104 -21.59 -12.29 -28.41
CA SER A 104 -22.53 -13.13 -29.14
C SER A 104 -23.95 -12.56 -29.06
N LYS A 105 -24.73 -12.79 -30.13
CA LYS A 105 -26.15 -12.39 -30.14
C LYS A 105 -26.95 -13.10 -29.06
N GLU A 106 -26.62 -14.37 -28.81
CA GLU A 106 -27.23 -15.23 -27.80
C GLU A 106 -27.04 -14.67 -26.37
N ASP A 107 -25.90 -14.04 -26.09
CA ASP A 107 -25.66 -13.41 -24.78
C ASP A 107 -26.59 -12.21 -24.58
N ILE A 108 -26.77 -11.39 -25.59
CA ILE A 108 -27.73 -10.24 -25.51
C ILE A 108 -29.18 -10.72 -25.47
N GLU A 109 -29.52 -11.77 -26.22
CA GLU A 109 -30.86 -12.35 -26.18
C GLU A 109 -31.25 -12.86 -24.79
N LYS A 110 -30.31 -13.47 -24.03
CA LYS A 110 -30.56 -13.90 -22.64
C LYS A 110 -31.08 -12.76 -21.77
N HIS A 111 -30.59 -11.54 -21.97
CA HIS A 111 -31.05 -10.34 -21.25
C HIS A 111 -32.38 -9.82 -21.77
N ILE A 112 -32.56 -9.74 -23.08
CA ILE A 112 -33.78 -9.20 -23.71
C ILE A 112 -35.02 -10.08 -23.44
N TYR A 113 -34.84 -11.41 -23.36
CA TYR A 113 -35.96 -12.34 -23.13
C TYR A 113 -36.21 -12.65 -21.65
N LYS A 114 -35.46 -12.02 -20.73
CA LYS A 114 -35.67 -12.18 -19.29
C LYS A 114 -37.04 -11.62 -18.88
N LYS A 115 -37.77 -12.34 -18.06
CA LYS A 115 -39.08 -11.91 -17.53
C LYS A 115 -38.89 -10.96 -16.32
N THR A 116 -38.23 -9.86 -16.55
CA THR A 116 -38.00 -8.80 -15.56
C THR A 116 -38.56 -7.49 -16.09
N MET A 117 -38.82 -6.53 -15.20
CA MET A 117 -39.27 -5.21 -15.60
C MET A 117 -38.11 -4.34 -16.10
N MET A 118 -36.95 -4.53 -15.55
CA MET A 118 -35.70 -3.89 -15.94
C MET A 118 -34.58 -4.89 -15.81
N GLU A 119 -33.72 -4.97 -16.79
CA GLU A 119 -32.55 -5.84 -16.82
C GLU A 119 -31.31 -5.02 -17.08
N ARG A 120 -30.37 -4.99 -16.11
CA ARG A 120 -29.03 -4.44 -16.33
C ARG A 120 -28.22 -5.51 -17.09
N VAL A 121 -27.69 -5.15 -18.25
CA VAL A 121 -26.92 -6.08 -19.11
C VAL A 121 -25.56 -6.30 -18.46
N HIS A 122 -25.41 -7.41 -17.78
CA HIS A 122 -24.20 -7.77 -17.01
C HIS A 122 -23.70 -9.17 -17.40
N PRO A 123 -22.40 -9.30 -17.69
CA PRO A 123 -21.33 -8.31 -17.60
C PRO A 123 -21.17 -7.42 -18.85
N GLU A 124 -21.76 -7.75 -19.99
CA GLU A 124 -21.42 -7.28 -21.34
C GLU A 124 -21.69 -5.78 -21.54
N GLY A 125 -22.72 -5.26 -20.89
CA GLY A 125 -23.19 -3.87 -21.02
C GLY A 125 -22.78 -2.95 -19.86
N ARG A 126 -21.81 -3.38 -19.02
CA ARG A 126 -21.36 -2.57 -17.88
C ARG A 126 -20.13 -1.73 -18.24
N ARG A 127 -20.07 -0.51 -17.68
CA ARG A 127 -18.90 0.39 -17.77
C ARG A 127 -18.46 0.65 -19.22
N LEU A 128 -19.42 0.94 -20.09
CA LEU A 128 -19.19 1.23 -21.49
C LEU A 128 -18.39 2.51 -21.68
N SER A 129 -17.51 2.53 -22.67
CA SER A 129 -16.87 3.77 -23.11
C SER A 129 -17.89 4.74 -23.69
N TYR A 130 -17.51 6.02 -23.72
CA TYR A 130 -18.36 7.07 -24.30
C TYR A 130 -18.76 6.75 -25.75
N ASP A 131 -17.80 6.31 -26.58
CA ASP A 131 -18.04 6.00 -28.00
C ASP A 131 -19.04 4.86 -28.18
N ILE A 132 -18.94 3.80 -27.39
CA ILE A 132 -19.88 2.66 -27.40
C ILE A 132 -21.26 3.10 -26.93
N ALA A 133 -21.31 3.87 -25.86
CA ALA A 133 -22.57 4.39 -25.32
C ALA A 133 -23.27 5.31 -26.32
N ASP A 134 -22.54 6.23 -26.98
CA ASP A 134 -23.08 7.13 -27.98
C ASP A 134 -23.58 6.37 -29.22
N GLN A 135 -22.84 5.36 -29.67
CA GLN A 135 -23.28 4.49 -30.77
C GLN A 135 -24.58 3.74 -30.43
N ILE A 136 -24.70 3.20 -29.21
CA ILE A 136 -25.95 2.53 -28.76
C ILE A 136 -27.09 3.54 -28.70
N ASN A 137 -26.84 4.74 -28.16
CA ASN A 137 -27.84 5.79 -28.05
C ASN A 137 -28.36 6.26 -29.41
N SER A 138 -27.49 6.28 -30.42
CA SER A 138 -27.84 6.68 -31.79
C SER A 138 -28.87 5.80 -32.47
N PHE A 139 -29.05 4.57 -32.02
CA PHE A 139 -30.09 3.65 -32.54
C PHE A 139 -31.51 4.01 -32.13
N HIS A 140 -31.67 4.76 -31.06
CA HIS A 140 -32.98 5.22 -30.52
C HIS A 140 -33.99 4.07 -30.34
N PHE A 141 -33.53 2.91 -29.88
CA PHE A 141 -34.38 1.74 -29.65
C PHE A 141 -35.29 1.93 -28.42
N ASP A 142 -36.61 1.67 -28.62
CA ASP A 142 -37.53 1.59 -27.48
C ASP A 142 -37.10 0.49 -26.52
N GLY A 143 -37.07 0.81 -25.22
CA GLY A 143 -36.73 -0.16 -24.17
C GLY A 143 -35.23 -0.39 -23.97
N VAL A 144 -34.35 0.35 -24.66
CA VAL A 144 -32.90 0.37 -24.48
C VAL A 144 -32.51 1.69 -23.83
N TYR A 145 -31.90 1.61 -22.66
CA TYR A 145 -31.52 2.79 -21.88
C TYR A 145 -30.07 2.70 -21.44
N LEU A 146 -29.47 3.86 -21.26
CA LEU A 146 -28.12 4.02 -20.74
C LEU A 146 -28.20 4.72 -19.39
N LEU A 147 -27.74 4.05 -18.34
CA LEU A 147 -27.66 4.60 -17.00
C LEU A 147 -26.24 5.04 -16.69
N LYS A 148 -26.11 6.22 -16.09
CA LYS A 148 -24.85 6.69 -15.54
C LYS A 148 -24.39 5.73 -14.44
N GLU A 149 -23.13 5.35 -14.46
CA GLU A 149 -22.47 4.47 -13.50
C GLU A 149 -21.12 5.04 -13.12
N SER A 150 -20.70 4.86 -11.87
CA SER A 150 -19.39 5.23 -11.39
C SER A 150 -18.39 4.08 -11.58
N LYS A 151 -17.18 4.37 -12.06
CA LYS A 151 -16.07 3.43 -12.17
C LYS A 151 -14.90 3.97 -11.38
N ARG A 152 -14.34 3.15 -10.49
CA ARG A 152 -13.11 3.46 -9.79
C ARG A 152 -11.93 3.55 -10.73
N GLU A 153 -11.10 4.58 -10.57
CA GLU A 153 -9.88 4.81 -11.33
C GLU A 153 -8.71 5.10 -10.39
N TYR A 154 -7.59 4.42 -10.66
CA TYR A 154 -6.33 4.60 -9.95
C TYR A 154 -5.40 5.38 -10.86
N THR A 155 -5.16 6.65 -10.52
CA THR A 155 -4.53 7.65 -11.41
C THR A 155 -3.07 7.33 -11.72
N ASN A 156 -2.37 6.69 -10.79
CA ASN A 156 -0.94 6.38 -10.89
C ASN A 156 -0.67 4.88 -11.16
N ASN A 157 -1.61 4.18 -11.82
CA ASN A 157 -1.49 2.78 -12.23
C ASN A 157 -1.00 1.86 -11.10
N GLU A 158 0.27 1.38 -11.16
CA GLU A 158 0.84 0.41 -10.24
C GLU A 158 1.29 0.98 -8.89
N MET A 159 1.36 2.32 -8.76
CA MET A 159 1.82 2.99 -7.53
C MET A 159 0.91 2.62 -6.34
N LEU A 160 1.51 2.23 -5.23
CA LEU A 160 0.80 1.83 -4.01
C LEU A 160 -0.24 0.71 -4.22
N SER A 161 -0.13 -0.10 -5.28
CA SER A 161 -1.18 -1.06 -5.66
C SER A 161 -1.60 -1.99 -4.53
N HIS A 162 -0.66 -2.53 -3.75
CA HIS A 162 -0.95 -3.40 -2.61
C HIS A 162 -1.50 -2.65 -1.39
N VAL A 163 -1.26 -1.35 -1.30
CA VAL A 163 -1.77 -0.48 -0.24
C VAL A 163 -3.19 -0.06 -0.56
N LEU A 164 -3.41 0.53 -1.73
CA LEU A 164 -4.73 0.94 -2.19
C LEU A 164 -5.66 -0.27 -2.32
N GLY A 165 -5.15 -1.35 -2.91
CA GLY A 165 -5.97 -2.47 -3.29
C GLY A 165 -6.78 -2.19 -4.55
N TYR A 166 -7.97 -2.79 -4.66
CA TYR A 166 -8.84 -2.65 -5.82
C TYR A 166 -10.30 -2.91 -5.45
N VAL A 167 -11.20 -2.46 -6.31
CA VAL A 167 -12.65 -2.65 -6.16
C VAL A 167 -13.20 -3.62 -7.19
N GLY A 168 -14.33 -4.23 -6.86
CA GLY A 168 -15.12 -5.06 -7.77
C GLY A 168 -15.93 -4.23 -8.78
N ILE A 169 -16.77 -4.94 -9.57
CA ILE A 169 -17.58 -4.28 -10.61
C ILE A 169 -18.69 -3.39 -10.02
N ASP A 170 -19.11 -3.65 -8.79
CA ASP A 170 -20.12 -2.84 -8.08
C ASP A 170 -19.47 -1.86 -7.10
N ASN A 171 -18.21 -1.47 -7.36
CA ASN A 171 -17.39 -0.56 -6.56
C ASN A 171 -17.13 -0.99 -5.11
N GLN A 172 -17.48 -2.24 -4.73
CA GLN A 172 -17.13 -2.79 -3.41
C GLN A 172 -15.61 -3.03 -3.30
N GLY A 173 -15.04 -2.72 -2.15
CA GLY A 173 -13.62 -2.96 -1.86
C GLY A 173 -13.29 -4.45 -1.77
N LEU A 174 -12.25 -4.91 -2.45
CA LEU A 174 -11.84 -6.32 -2.47
C LEU A 174 -10.47 -6.56 -1.85
N SER A 175 -9.63 -5.56 -1.75
CA SER A 175 -8.28 -5.66 -1.18
C SER A 175 -7.79 -4.30 -0.67
N GLY A 176 -6.73 -4.29 0.13
CA GLY A 176 -6.03 -3.08 0.59
C GLY A 176 -6.93 -2.12 1.38
N LEU A 177 -6.67 -0.82 1.24
CA LEU A 177 -7.47 0.24 1.88
C LEU A 177 -8.90 0.29 1.35
N GLU A 178 -9.11 -0.04 0.07
CA GLU A 178 -10.44 -0.12 -0.51
C GLU A 178 -11.34 -1.10 0.26
N LEU A 179 -10.79 -2.24 0.71
CA LEU A 179 -11.51 -3.21 1.54
C LEU A 179 -11.56 -2.78 3.00
N GLN A 180 -10.44 -2.29 3.54
CA GLN A 180 -10.33 -1.96 4.96
C GLN A 180 -11.25 -0.81 5.37
N TYR A 181 -11.48 0.12 4.46
CA TYR A 181 -12.30 1.32 4.66
C TYR A 181 -13.54 1.34 3.75
N ASP A 182 -14.01 0.17 3.31
CA ASP A 182 -15.13 0.06 2.37
C ASP A 182 -16.39 0.76 2.89
N ASP A 183 -16.76 0.56 4.15
CA ASP A 183 -17.93 1.18 4.79
C ASP A 183 -17.86 2.72 4.81
N ILE A 184 -16.65 3.29 4.82
CA ILE A 184 -16.42 4.73 4.84
C ILE A 184 -16.41 5.30 3.42
N LEU A 185 -15.77 4.56 2.50
CA LEU A 185 -15.60 4.99 1.12
C LEU A 185 -16.86 4.85 0.28
N THR A 186 -17.77 3.91 0.60
CA THR A 186 -18.87 3.53 -0.31
C THR A 186 -20.00 4.57 -0.37
N GLY A 187 -20.27 5.33 0.70
CA GLY A 187 -21.41 6.23 0.76
C GLY A 187 -22.76 5.51 0.85
N GLU A 188 -23.85 6.25 0.81
CA GLU A 188 -25.21 5.74 0.87
C GLU A 188 -25.94 5.99 -0.46
N TYR A 189 -26.55 4.93 -1.00
CA TYR A 189 -27.31 5.04 -2.26
C TYR A 189 -28.54 5.94 -2.08
N GLY A 190 -28.69 6.86 -2.98
CA GLY A 190 -29.95 7.58 -3.19
C GLY A 190 -30.93 6.78 -4.05
N GLY A 191 -32.03 7.41 -4.43
CA GLY A 191 -32.97 6.76 -5.32
C GLY A 191 -34.11 7.67 -5.80
N VAL A 192 -34.66 7.32 -6.94
CA VAL A 192 -35.92 7.89 -7.43
C VAL A 192 -37.00 6.84 -7.31
N GLN A 193 -37.94 7.07 -6.43
CA GLN A 193 -39.17 6.28 -6.36
C GLN A 193 -40.27 6.93 -7.19
N TYR A 194 -40.73 6.25 -8.22
CA TYR A 194 -41.85 6.69 -9.04
C TYR A 194 -42.88 5.57 -9.25
N PHE A 195 -44.11 5.93 -9.63
CA PHE A 195 -45.16 4.96 -9.91
C PHE A 195 -45.29 4.76 -11.41
N SER A 196 -45.35 3.51 -11.86
CA SER A 196 -45.53 3.14 -13.26
C SER A 196 -46.73 2.20 -13.45
N ASP A 197 -47.35 2.28 -14.64
CA ASP A 197 -48.36 1.29 -15.07
C ASP A 197 -47.70 -0.08 -15.43
N ALA A 198 -48.52 -1.06 -15.79
CA ALA A 198 -48.08 -2.37 -16.20
C ALA A 198 -47.24 -2.38 -17.51
N LYS A 199 -47.24 -1.28 -18.25
CA LYS A 199 -46.42 -1.08 -19.46
C LYS A 199 -45.16 -0.30 -19.20
N GLY A 200 -44.93 0.17 -17.94
CA GLY A 200 -43.76 0.92 -17.55
C GLY A 200 -43.87 2.43 -17.73
N ASN A 201 -45.05 2.97 -18.13
CA ASN A 201 -45.25 4.42 -18.27
C ASN A 201 -45.38 5.07 -16.90
N ASN A 202 -44.73 6.22 -16.72
CA ASN A 202 -44.81 7.00 -15.48
C ASN A 202 -46.25 7.49 -15.24
N LEU A 203 -46.80 7.20 -14.05
CA LEU A 203 -48.18 7.56 -13.67
C LEU A 203 -48.32 8.97 -13.10
N ASN A 204 -47.36 9.88 -13.29
CA ASN A 204 -47.39 11.28 -12.81
C ASN A 204 -47.87 11.47 -11.35
N ARG A 205 -47.65 10.47 -10.49
CA ARG A 205 -47.81 10.58 -9.04
C ARG A 205 -46.49 10.96 -8.43
N ASN A 206 -46.50 11.82 -7.42
CA ASN A 206 -45.32 12.37 -6.75
C ASN A 206 -44.16 11.38 -6.69
N SER A 207 -43.11 11.61 -7.50
CA SER A 207 -41.85 10.91 -7.36
C SER A 207 -41.16 11.41 -6.10
N VAL A 208 -40.65 10.50 -5.30
CA VAL A 208 -39.81 10.82 -4.15
C VAL A 208 -38.37 10.67 -4.63
N TYR A 209 -37.60 11.74 -4.56
CA TYR A 209 -36.17 11.76 -4.80
C TYR A 209 -35.46 11.73 -3.47
N VAL A 210 -34.57 10.77 -3.29
CA VAL A 210 -33.61 10.68 -2.17
C VAL A 210 -32.23 10.91 -2.76
N GLU A 211 -31.57 11.96 -2.32
CA GLU A 211 -30.23 12.29 -2.77
C GLU A 211 -29.24 11.24 -2.25
N PRO A 212 -28.29 10.76 -3.06
CA PRO A 212 -27.23 9.89 -2.57
C PRO A 212 -26.29 10.67 -1.63
N GLU A 213 -25.76 10.02 -0.61
CA GLU A 213 -24.73 10.57 0.25
C GLU A 213 -23.38 9.98 -0.17
N ASP A 214 -22.48 10.81 -0.70
CA ASP A 214 -21.19 10.36 -1.18
C ASP A 214 -20.30 9.82 -0.05
N GLY A 215 -19.40 8.91 -0.39
CA GLY A 215 -18.43 8.36 0.54
C GLY A 215 -17.42 9.40 1.01
N LEU A 216 -16.87 9.20 2.21
CA LEU A 216 -15.88 10.10 2.79
C LEU A 216 -14.52 9.90 2.11
N ASP A 217 -13.78 10.98 1.93
CA ASP A 217 -12.43 10.98 1.38
C ASP A 217 -11.38 10.59 2.43
N ILE A 218 -10.33 9.90 1.98
CA ILE A 218 -9.23 9.45 2.84
C ILE A 218 -7.92 10.11 2.39
N TYR A 219 -7.21 10.70 3.34
CA TYR A 219 -5.84 11.18 3.15
C TYR A 219 -4.86 10.25 3.85
N LEU A 220 -3.89 9.78 3.09
CA LEU A 220 -2.83 8.91 3.59
C LEU A 220 -1.72 9.73 4.29
N THR A 221 -0.88 9.05 5.07
CA THR A 221 0.38 9.59 5.60
C THR A 221 1.49 9.63 4.54
N VAL A 222 1.24 9.00 3.40
CA VAL A 222 2.20 8.83 2.29
C VAL A 222 2.53 10.18 1.65
N ASN A 223 3.83 10.49 1.54
CA ASN A 223 4.34 11.61 0.77
C ASN A 223 4.56 11.17 -0.69
N TYR A 224 4.03 11.92 -1.65
CA TYR A 224 4.04 11.54 -3.08
C TYR A 224 5.46 11.46 -3.67
N GLU A 225 6.32 12.42 -3.33
CA GLU A 225 7.70 12.47 -3.83
C GLU A 225 8.52 11.26 -3.33
N LEU A 226 8.41 10.96 -2.03
CA LEU A 226 9.10 9.82 -1.43
C LEU A 226 8.56 8.48 -1.94
N GLN A 227 7.23 8.36 -2.13
CA GLN A 227 6.63 7.18 -2.73
C GLN A 227 7.10 6.98 -4.16
N SER A 228 7.15 8.04 -4.96
CA SER A 228 7.64 8.00 -6.34
C SER A 228 9.11 7.55 -6.40
N SER A 229 9.92 7.98 -5.45
CA SER A 229 11.30 7.52 -5.30
C SER A 229 11.38 6.02 -5.01
N ILE A 230 10.57 5.53 -4.07
CA ILE A 230 10.50 4.09 -3.74
C ILE A 230 10.10 3.26 -4.96
N GLU A 231 9.07 3.67 -5.69
CA GLU A 231 8.61 2.96 -6.90
C GLU A 231 9.71 2.88 -7.95
N ARG A 232 10.34 4.03 -8.26
CA ARG A 232 11.43 4.11 -9.23
C ARG A 232 12.61 3.20 -8.85
N GLU A 233 13.03 3.23 -7.59
CA GLU A 233 14.15 2.41 -7.14
C GLU A 233 13.82 0.91 -7.18
N LEU A 234 12.57 0.52 -6.86
CA LEU A 234 12.13 -0.87 -6.99
C LEU A 234 12.07 -1.34 -8.45
N ASP A 235 11.65 -0.49 -9.39
CA ASP A 235 11.67 -0.79 -10.82
C ASP A 235 13.11 -0.94 -11.37
N ASN A 236 14.01 -0.08 -10.91
CA ASN A 236 15.43 -0.18 -11.19
C ASN A 236 16.02 -1.52 -10.69
N ILE A 237 15.61 -1.97 -9.48
CA ILE A 237 16.01 -3.26 -8.93
C ILE A 237 15.54 -4.41 -9.80
N VAL A 238 14.26 -4.41 -10.21
CA VAL A 238 13.71 -5.46 -11.07
C VAL A 238 14.46 -5.52 -12.40
N THR A 239 14.67 -4.38 -13.03
CA THR A 239 15.37 -4.28 -14.32
C THR A 239 16.83 -4.75 -14.22
N LYS A 240 17.53 -4.34 -13.14
CA LYS A 240 18.98 -4.58 -13.02
C LYS A 240 19.33 -5.96 -12.48
N TYR A 241 18.53 -6.47 -11.54
CA TYR A 241 18.88 -7.67 -10.78
C TYR A 241 17.95 -8.84 -10.97
N ASN A 242 16.81 -8.66 -11.65
CA ASN A 242 15.77 -9.69 -11.86
C ASN A 242 15.54 -10.56 -10.60
N PRO A 243 15.17 -9.97 -9.45
CA PRO A 243 15.00 -10.66 -8.19
C PRO A 243 13.73 -11.52 -8.19
N GLU A 244 13.57 -12.38 -7.19
CA GLU A 244 12.31 -13.09 -6.94
C GLU A 244 11.25 -12.19 -6.30
N GLY A 245 11.69 -11.13 -5.62
CA GLY A 245 10.86 -10.08 -5.04
C GLY A 245 11.70 -8.94 -4.51
N ALA A 246 11.08 -7.78 -4.33
CA ALA A 246 11.68 -6.64 -3.66
C ALA A 246 10.61 -5.81 -2.97
N TRP A 247 10.91 -5.28 -1.80
CA TRP A 247 9.99 -4.41 -1.06
C TRP A 247 10.73 -3.36 -0.27
N ALA A 248 10.12 -2.20 -0.19
CA ALA A 248 10.63 -1.08 0.57
C ALA A 248 9.51 -0.37 1.32
N LEU A 249 9.84 0.19 2.46
CA LEU A 249 8.97 1.08 3.20
C LEU A 249 9.76 2.17 3.92
N ALA A 250 9.15 3.34 4.05
CA ALA A 250 9.64 4.49 4.79
C ALA A 250 8.64 4.85 5.89
N MET A 251 9.12 5.14 7.10
CA MET A 251 8.30 5.46 8.26
C MET A 251 8.92 6.62 9.06
N ASP A 252 8.08 7.50 9.60
CA ASP A 252 8.51 8.44 10.63
C ASP A 252 8.69 7.68 11.95
N PRO A 253 9.93 7.63 12.51
CA PRO A 253 10.19 6.90 13.74
C PRO A 253 9.50 7.49 14.98
N ASN A 254 9.04 8.73 14.93
CA ASN A 254 8.49 9.47 16.08
C ASN A 254 6.95 9.44 16.13
N THR A 255 6.30 9.01 15.06
CA THR A 255 4.83 8.97 14.95
C THR A 255 4.30 7.60 14.56
N GLY A 256 5.08 6.81 13.81
CA GLY A 256 4.64 5.56 13.18
C GLY A 256 3.94 5.77 11.84
N GLU A 257 3.91 6.97 11.30
CA GLU A 257 3.37 7.29 9.97
C GLU A 257 4.16 6.59 8.88
N ILE A 258 3.47 5.85 8.01
CA ILE A 258 4.06 5.26 6.82
C ILE A 258 4.15 6.34 5.74
N LEU A 259 5.36 6.78 5.45
CA LEU A 259 5.65 7.84 4.48
C LEU A 259 5.70 7.32 3.03
N GLY A 260 5.89 6.02 2.87
CA GLY A 260 5.86 5.32 1.60
C GLY A 260 6.04 3.82 1.77
N MET A 261 5.44 3.03 0.87
CA MET A 261 5.51 1.56 0.89
C MET A 261 5.24 1.00 -0.51
N SER A 262 6.07 0.08 -0.98
CA SER A 262 5.82 -0.64 -2.22
C SER A 262 6.48 -2.02 -2.23
N SER A 263 6.01 -2.89 -3.12
CA SER A 263 6.52 -4.24 -3.34
C SER A 263 6.63 -4.56 -4.83
N ARG A 264 7.52 -5.52 -5.16
CA ARG A 264 7.59 -6.14 -6.49
C ARG A 264 7.53 -7.67 -6.33
N PRO A 265 6.79 -8.38 -7.22
CA PRO A 265 5.97 -7.82 -8.31
C PRO A 265 4.79 -6.99 -7.79
N ASN A 266 4.40 -5.96 -8.54
CA ASN A 266 3.21 -5.16 -8.34
C ASN A 266 2.15 -5.45 -9.41
N PHE A 267 1.03 -4.74 -9.39
CA PHE A 267 -0.05 -4.88 -10.36
C PHE A 267 -0.73 -3.53 -10.61
N ASN A 268 -1.42 -3.41 -11.74
CA ASN A 268 -2.26 -2.25 -12.01
C ASN A 268 -3.69 -2.53 -11.48
N PRO A 269 -4.16 -1.81 -10.45
CA PRO A 269 -5.50 -2.00 -9.89
C PRO A 269 -6.64 -1.80 -10.89
N ASN A 270 -6.43 -0.95 -11.91
CA ASN A 270 -7.41 -0.75 -12.99
C ASN A 270 -7.65 -2.03 -13.81
N ASN A 271 -6.67 -2.94 -13.84
CA ASN A 271 -6.67 -4.17 -14.63
C ASN A 271 -6.29 -5.42 -13.79
N TYR A 272 -6.64 -5.44 -12.52
CA TYR A 272 -6.22 -6.46 -11.55
C TYR A 272 -6.50 -7.91 -12.00
N LYS A 273 -7.51 -8.15 -12.83
CA LYS A 273 -7.86 -9.47 -13.37
C LYS A 273 -6.78 -10.11 -14.25
N ASN A 274 -5.82 -9.31 -14.74
CA ASN A 274 -4.70 -9.78 -15.56
C ASN A 274 -3.56 -10.38 -14.73
N TYR A 275 -3.64 -10.31 -13.41
CA TYR A 275 -2.58 -10.74 -12.49
C TYR A 275 -3.01 -11.95 -11.66
N SER A 276 -2.03 -12.75 -11.21
CA SER A 276 -2.31 -13.90 -10.35
C SER A 276 -2.77 -13.45 -8.97
N THR A 277 -3.58 -14.29 -8.32
CA THR A 277 -4.06 -14.07 -6.95
C THR A 277 -2.92 -13.86 -5.95
N GLU A 278 -1.77 -14.50 -6.18
CA GLU A 278 -0.58 -14.34 -5.33
C GLU A 278 0.01 -12.94 -5.43
N VAL A 279 0.08 -12.38 -6.63
CA VAL A 279 0.60 -11.01 -6.84
C VAL A 279 -0.34 -10.00 -6.22
N ILE A 280 -1.65 -10.06 -6.49
CA ILE A 280 -2.60 -9.03 -6.05
C ILE A 280 -2.86 -9.01 -4.54
N ASN A 281 -2.66 -10.14 -3.82
CA ASN A 281 -3.03 -10.25 -2.41
C ASN A 281 -1.85 -10.26 -1.42
N ARG A 282 -0.60 -10.14 -1.90
CA ARG A 282 0.58 -10.20 -1.04
C ARG A 282 1.35 -8.88 -1.01
N ASN A 283 1.02 -8.01 -0.07
CA ASN A 283 1.87 -6.88 0.26
C ASN A 283 3.13 -7.38 1.01
N MET A 284 4.23 -7.55 0.28
CA MET A 284 5.45 -8.18 0.82
C MET A 284 6.02 -7.45 2.04
N ALA A 285 5.83 -6.14 2.16
CA ALA A 285 6.32 -5.36 3.28
C ALA A 285 5.69 -5.73 4.63
N ILE A 286 4.44 -6.22 4.62
CA ILE A 286 3.71 -6.63 5.83
C ILE A 286 3.43 -8.13 5.89
N TRP A 287 3.44 -8.82 4.72
CA TRP A 287 3.10 -10.24 4.61
C TRP A 287 4.32 -11.15 4.70
N ALA A 288 5.44 -10.81 4.01
CA ALA A 288 6.61 -11.67 3.94
C ALA A 288 7.30 -11.76 5.30
N SER A 289 7.40 -13.00 5.80
CA SER A 289 8.17 -13.32 7.00
C SER A 289 9.47 -14.01 6.61
N TYR A 290 10.59 -13.44 6.96
CA TYR A 290 11.93 -13.93 6.64
C TYR A 290 12.91 -13.61 7.75
N GLU A 291 14.05 -14.29 7.76
CA GLU A 291 15.11 -13.99 8.71
C GLU A 291 15.71 -12.59 8.43
N PRO A 292 15.67 -11.67 9.40
CA PRO A 292 16.16 -10.29 9.20
C PRO A 292 17.68 -10.21 9.06
N GLY A 293 18.37 -11.27 9.44
CA GLY A 293 19.82 -11.32 9.45
C GLY A 293 20.43 -10.15 10.27
N SER A 294 21.50 -9.57 9.76
CA SER A 294 22.26 -8.56 10.50
C SER A 294 21.53 -7.24 10.78
N THR A 295 20.36 -6.98 10.22
CA THR A 295 19.57 -5.81 10.62
C THR A 295 18.96 -5.99 12.01
N PHE A 296 18.73 -7.22 12.45
CA PHE A 296 18.27 -7.55 13.79
C PHE A 296 19.31 -7.23 14.89
N LYS A 297 20.58 -7.14 14.53
CA LYS A 297 21.68 -6.79 15.45
C LYS A 297 21.49 -5.44 16.14
N ILE A 298 20.69 -4.55 15.55
CA ILE A 298 20.30 -3.27 16.17
C ILE A 298 19.57 -3.50 17.48
N LEU A 299 18.66 -4.47 17.53
CA LEU A 299 17.95 -4.84 18.76
C LEU A 299 18.94 -5.40 19.81
N THR A 300 19.80 -6.33 19.40
CA THR A 300 20.75 -7.00 20.31
C THR A 300 21.73 -6.01 20.94
N VAL A 301 22.30 -5.09 20.14
CA VAL A 301 23.19 -4.05 20.67
C VAL A 301 22.43 -3.05 21.54
N SER A 302 21.21 -2.69 21.19
CA SER A 302 20.36 -1.80 22.00
C SER A 302 20.10 -2.42 23.39
N ALA A 303 19.73 -3.68 23.44
CA ALA A 303 19.52 -4.42 24.68
C ALA A 303 20.82 -4.51 25.51
N ALA A 304 21.95 -4.87 24.88
CA ALA A 304 23.22 -5.03 25.59
C ALA A 304 23.74 -3.71 26.19
N VAL A 305 23.59 -2.60 25.46
CA VAL A 305 23.95 -1.26 25.96
C VAL A 305 23.00 -0.82 27.08
N ASN A 306 21.70 -1.06 26.91
CA ASN A 306 20.68 -0.64 27.89
C ASN A 306 20.81 -1.38 29.23
N GLU A 307 21.20 -2.66 29.18
CA GLU A 307 21.46 -3.51 30.36
C GLU A 307 22.88 -3.34 30.92
N GLY A 308 23.69 -2.43 30.38
CA GLY A 308 25.06 -2.21 30.84
C GLY A 308 25.97 -3.44 30.65
N LYS A 309 25.62 -4.35 29.72
CA LYS A 309 26.38 -5.56 29.44
C LYS A 309 27.60 -5.33 28.54
N VAL A 310 27.71 -4.13 27.96
CA VAL A 310 28.82 -3.75 27.06
C VAL A 310 29.07 -2.26 27.10
N ASP A 311 30.35 -1.88 27.17
CA ASP A 311 30.85 -0.55 26.81
C ASP A 311 31.42 -0.64 25.40
N LEU A 312 30.74 0.01 24.44
CA LEU A 312 31.08 -0.11 23.00
C LEU A 312 32.50 0.37 22.66
N LEU A 313 33.03 1.31 23.44
CA LEU A 313 34.35 1.92 23.19
C LEU A 313 35.49 1.25 23.96
N LYS A 314 35.22 0.70 25.15
CA LYS A 314 36.25 0.15 26.05
C LYS A 314 36.36 -1.37 25.96
N ASP A 315 35.21 -2.06 25.85
CA ASP A 315 35.24 -3.52 25.77
C ASP A 315 35.78 -3.96 24.42
N THR A 316 36.63 -4.99 24.44
CA THR A 316 37.24 -5.55 23.25
C THR A 316 36.80 -6.99 23.02
N PHE A 317 36.84 -7.42 21.76
CA PHE A 317 36.54 -8.77 21.33
C PHE A 317 37.53 -9.22 20.25
N TYR A 318 37.98 -10.48 20.32
CA TYR A 318 38.85 -11.07 19.29
C TYR A 318 38.02 -12.03 18.41
N ASP A 319 37.92 -11.72 17.12
CA ASP A 319 37.27 -12.55 16.11
C ASP A 319 38.33 -13.40 15.36
N GLY A 320 38.40 -14.66 15.68
CA GLY A 320 39.26 -15.65 14.97
C GLY A 320 38.59 -16.28 13.74
N GLY A 321 37.46 -15.71 13.24
CA GLY A 321 36.74 -16.18 12.07
C GLY A 321 35.58 -17.14 12.38
N PHE A 322 35.46 -17.63 13.61
CA PHE A 322 34.33 -18.45 14.05
C PHE A 322 34.25 -18.53 15.58
N VAL A 323 33.11 -18.99 16.08
CA VAL A 323 32.89 -19.37 17.48
C VAL A 323 32.21 -20.73 17.53
N ASN A 324 32.57 -21.57 18.49
CA ASN A 324 31.91 -22.85 18.74
C ASN A 324 30.87 -22.67 19.88
N VAL A 325 29.65 -23.14 19.64
CA VAL A 325 28.54 -23.12 20.61
C VAL A 325 27.92 -24.50 20.61
N ASP A 326 28.06 -25.26 21.69
CA ASP A 326 27.49 -26.61 21.87
C ASP A 326 27.69 -27.52 20.62
N GLY A 327 28.90 -27.53 20.07
CA GLY A 327 29.27 -28.32 18.89
C GLY A 327 28.96 -27.66 17.55
N ALA A 328 28.11 -26.63 17.50
CA ALA A 328 27.83 -25.85 16.28
C ALA A 328 28.94 -24.82 16.02
N ARG A 329 29.46 -24.78 14.81
CA ARG A 329 30.51 -23.84 14.38
C ARG A 329 29.85 -22.65 13.67
N ILE A 330 29.69 -21.51 14.36
CA ILE A 330 29.17 -20.27 13.82
C ILE A 330 30.30 -19.44 13.23
N LYS A 331 30.27 -19.22 11.90
CA LYS A 331 31.33 -18.52 11.17
C LYS A 331 31.10 -17.02 11.10
N CYS A 332 32.19 -16.26 11.12
CA CYS A 332 32.16 -14.87 10.66
C CYS A 332 31.96 -14.82 9.14
N TRP A 333 31.36 -13.77 8.63
CA TRP A 333 31.24 -13.57 7.19
C TRP A 333 32.59 -13.25 6.53
N LYS A 334 33.53 -12.66 7.29
CA LYS A 334 34.89 -12.39 6.84
C LYS A 334 35.76 -13.63 7.07
N ALA A 335 36.32 -14.17 6.02
CA ALA A 335 37.27 -15.28 6.10
C ALA A 335 38.49 -14.88 6.95
N GLY A 336 38.86 -15.72 7.94
CA GLY A 336 39.92 -15.43 8.89
C GLY A 336 39.57 -14.50 10.04
N GLY A 337 38.35 -13.96 10.05
CA GLY A 337 37.85 -13.06 11.10
C GLY A 337 38.37 -11.63 11.00
N HIS A 338 38.01 -10.82 11.98
CA HIS A 338 38.36 -9.39 12.06
C HIS A 338 39.56 -9.13 12.98
N GLY A 339 40.00 -10.13 13.76
CA GLY A 339 41.04 -9.96 14.77
C GLY A 339 40.54 -9.22 16.01
N ALA A 340 41.45 -8.48 16.66
CA ALA A 340 41.10 -7.64 17.81
C ALA A 340 40.32 -6.41 17.38
N GLN A 341 39.19 -6.16 18.02
CA GLN A 341 38.28 -5.03 17.74
C GLN A 341 37.56 -4.61 19.01
N THR A 342 37.15 -3.33 19.10
CA THR A 342 36.21 -2.86 20.09
C THR A 342 34.79 -3.35 19.75
N PHE A 343 33.84 -3.31 20.69
CA PHE A 343 32.45 -3.64 20.36
C PHE A 343 31.81 -2.63 19.42
N LEU A 344 32.26 -1.39 19.36
CA LEU A 344 31.88 -0.47 18.30
C LEU A 344 32.26 -1.03 16.92
N GLU A 345 33.49 -1.50 16.77
CA GLU A 345 33.98 -2.12 15.52
C GLU A 345 33.28 -3.47 15.24
N VAL A 346 32.88 -4.23 16.27
CA VAL A 346 32.02 -5.42 16.12
C VAL A 346 30.69 -5.05 15.39
N VAL A 347 30.08 -3.91 15.73
CA VAL A 347 28.84 -3.44 15.08
C VAL A 347 29.13 -2.90 13.68
N GLN A 348 30.21 -2.08 13.51
CA GLN A 348 30.63 -1.54 12.21
C GLN A 348 30.92 -2.64 11.19
N ASN A 349 31.64 -3.67 11.63
CA ASN A 349 32.02 -4.82 10.83
C ASN A 349 30.92 -5.89 10.70
N SER A 350 29.82 -5.72 11.42
CA SER A 350 28.75 -6.73 11.47
C SER A 350 29.23 -8.13 11.84
N CYS A 351 30.16 -8.23 12.79
CA CYS A 351 30.85 -9.45 13.19
C CYS A 351 29.91 -10.45 13.90
N ASN A 352 29.61 -11.61 13.29
CA ASN A 352 28.72 -12.60 13.89
C ASN A 352 29.24 -13.15 15.24
N PRO A 353 30.50 -13.59 15.38
CA PRO A 353 31.02 -14.05 16.67
C PRO A 353 30.91 -13.02 17.80
N GLY A 354 31.12 -11.74 17.50
CA GLY A 354 30.94 -10.67 18.48
C GLY A 354 29.48 -10.51 18.94
N PHE A 355 28.50 -10.71 18.04
CA PHE A 355 27.09 -10.71 18.42
C PHE A 355 26.66 -11.97 19.17
N VAL A 356 27.24 -13.12 18.90
CA VAL A 356 27.08 -14.32 19.75
C VAL A 356 27.53 -14.03 21.19
N GLU A 357 28.65 -13.33 21.37
CA GLU A 357 29.13 -12.92 22.69
C GLU A 357 28.13 -11.94 23.37
N LEU A 358 27.57 -10.95 22.65
CA LEU A 358 26.53 -10.07 23.20
C LEU A 358 25.28 -10.86 23.62
N GLY A 359 24.84 -11.84 22.82
CA GLY A 359 23.75 -12.74 23.17
C GLY A 359 24.03 -13.54 24.46
N ARG A 360 25.26 -14.04 24.62
CA ARG A 360 25.67 -14.72 25.84
C ARG A 360 25.65 -13.80 27.07
N ARG A 361 26.15 -12.56 26.93
CA ARG A 361 26.14 -11.56 28.02
C ARG A 361 24.72 -11.17 28.44
N LEU A 362 23.79 -11.10 27.50
CA LEU A 362 22.40 -10.83 27.78
C LEU A 362 21.68 -12.02 28.44
N GLY A 363 21.96 -13.23 27.97
CA GLY A 363 21.18 -14.42 28.32
C GLY A 363 19.84 -14.49 27.56
N LYS A 364 19.23 -15.67 27.54
CA LYS A 364 18.04 -15.92 26.73
C LYS A 364 16.80 -15.15 27.22
N GLU A 365 16.61 -15.10 28.52
CA GLU A 365 15.48 -14.42 29.14
C GLU A 365 15.47 -12.94 28.80
N THR A 366 16.61 -12.26 28.95
CA THR A 366 16.74 -10.84 28.67
C THR A 366 16.60 -10.55 27.16
N LEU A 367 17.28 -11.33 26.30
CA LEU A 367 17.19 -11.11 24.86
C LEU A 367 15.76 -11.28 24.36
N PHE A 368 15.04 -12.33 24.79
CA PHE A 368 13.66 -12.58 24.37
C PHE A 368 12.66 -11.59 25.00
N ASP A 369 12.93 -11.07 26.18
CA ASP A 369 12.16 -9.96 26.75
C ASP A 369 12.25 -8.70 25.86
N TYR A 370 13.46 -8.35 25.41
CA TYR A 370 13.66 -7.26 24.44
C TYR A 370 13.00 -7.53 23.08
N ILE A 371 13.08 -8.76 22.55
CA ILE A 371 12.38 -9.16 21.32
C ILE A 371 10.88 -8.87 21.45
N ASN A 372 10.27 -9.25 22.58
CA ASN A 372 8.87 -8.97 22.87
C ASN A 372 8.58 -7.48 23.10
N LYS A 373 9.49 -6.76 23.79
CA LYS A 373 9.33 -5.31 24.04
C LYS A 373 9.38 -4.52 22.74
N PHE A 374 10.21 -4.88 21.78
CA PHE A 374 10.29 -4.27 20.46
C PHE A 374 9.17 -4.70 19.49
N GLY A 375 8.23 -5.56 19.94
CA GLY A 375 7.01 -5.91 19.20
C GLY A 375 7.14 -7.06 18.22
N TYR A 376 8.26 -7.78 18.17
CA TYR A 376 8.39 -8.95 17.31
C TYR A 376 7.50 -10.12 17.74
N GLY A 377 7.12 -10.97 16.78
CA GLY A 377 6.25 -12.13 17.01
C GLY A 377 4.77 -11.80 17.14
N LYS A 378 4.38 -10.54 16.95
CA LYS A 378 2.98 -10.07 16.95
C LYS A 378 2.75 -9.14 15.77
N LYS A 379 1.51 -9.09 15.28
CA LYS A 379 1.12 -8.09 14.29
C LYS A 379 1.32 -6.68 14.87
N THR A 380 1.81 -5.75 14.06
CA THR A 380 1.97 -4.35 14.47
C THR A 380 0.63 -3.66 14.62
N GLY A 381 -0.38 -4.18 13.91
CA GLY A 381 -1.73 -3.63 13.87
C GLY A 381 -1.88 -2.45 12.91
N ILE A 382 -0.99 -2.37 11.90
CA ILE A 382 -1.19 -1.42 10.80
C ILE A 382 -2.60 -1.55 10.22
N ASP A 383 -3.16 -0.45 9.76
CA ASP A 383 -4.49 -0.35 9.16
C ASP A 383 -4.54 -0.91 7.71
N LEU A 384 -3.89 -2.06 7.51
CA LEU A 384 -3.89 -2.82 6.27
C LEU A 384 -4.17 -4.31 6.55
N ASN A 385 -4.87 -4.95 5.62
CA ASN A 385 -5.14 -6.39 5.69
C ASN A 385 -3.93 -7.22 5.26
N GLY A 386 -3.86 -8.48 5.75
CA GLY A 386 -2.84 -9.44 5.32
C GLY A 386 -1.52 -9.39 6.07
N GLU A 387 -1.44 -8.68 7.20
CA GLU A 387 -0.24 -8.62 8.03
C GLU A 387 0.09 -9.98 8.67
N SER A 388 1.37 -10.39 8.62
CA SER A 388 1.91 -11.57 9.30
C SER A 388 2.52 -11.22 10.66
N SER A 389 2.43 -12.14 11.61
CA SER A 389 3.03 -11.98 12.95
C SER A 389 4.53 -12.31 13.01
N GLY A 390 5.11 -12.88 11.95
CA GLY A 390 6.43 -13.48 12.03
C GLY A 390 6.46 -14.81 12.82
N ILE A 391 7.67 -15.37 13.00
CA ILE A 391 7.88 -16.64 13.70
C ILE A 391 9.03 -16.46 14.67
N LEU A 392 8.79 -16.75 15.94
CA LEU A 392 9.82 -16.75 16.99
C LEU A 392 9.93 -18.15 17.63
N PHE A 393 11.11 -18.44 18.18
CA PHE A 393 11.27 -19.62 19.03
C PHE A 393 10.40 -19.51 20.30
N ASN A 394 9.88 -20.63 20.75
CA ASN A 394 9.37 -20.73 22.13
C ASN A 394 10.55 -20.68 23.09
N LEU A 395 10.52 -19.77 24.08
CA LEU A 395 11.61 -19.54 25.03
C LEU A 395 12.09 -20.83 25.74
N ASP A 396 11.16 -21.73 26.06
CA ASP A 396 11.47 -23.02 26.70
C ASP A 396 12.34 -23.94 25.83
N LYS A 397 12.30 -23.75 24.52
CA LYS A 397 13.07 -24.54 23.54
C LYS A 397 14.37 -23.85 23.10
N VAL A 398 14.67 -22.66 23.64
CA VAL A 398 15.88 -21.92 23.31
C VAL A 398 17.05 -22.50 24.11
N GLY A 399 17.97 -23.17 23.38
CA GLY A 399 19.27 -23.58 23.86
C GLY A 399 20.36 -22.55 23.52
N SER A 400 21.60 -22.92 23.74
CA SER A 400 22.75 -22.03 23.50
C SER A 400 22.93 -21.69 22.01
N VAL A 401 22.62 -22.64 21.12
CA VAL A 401 22.71 -22.42 19.66
C VAL A 401 21.64 -21.47 19.16
N GLU A 402 20.40 -21.69 19.60
CA GLU A 402 19.27 -20.80 19.24
C GLU A 402 19.48 -19.38 19.78
N LEU A 403 19.97 -19.25 21.03
CA LEU A 403 20.35 -17.94 21.59
C LEU A 403 21.42 -17.26 20.74
N ALA A 404 22.47 -18.01 20.40
CA ALA A 404 23.59 -17.49 19.59
C ALA A 404 23.14 -17.03 18.20
N THR A 405 22.29 -17.82 17.51
CA THR A 405 21.79 -17.48 16.16
C THR A 405 20.78 -16.32 16.22
N THR A 406 19.90 -16.31 17.20
CA THR A 406 18.94 -15.21 17.42
C THR A 406 19.66 -13.88 17.64
N ALA A 407 20.78 -13.86 18.37
CA ALA A 407 21.53 -12.64 18.66
C ALA A 407 22.01 -11.88 17.40
N PHE A 408 22.15 -12.56 16.26
CA PHE A 408 22.50 -11.93 14.99
C PHE A 408 21.41 -12.04 13.90
N GLY A 409 20.17 -12.45 14.28
CA GLY A 409 18.99 -12.42 13.44
C GLY A 409 18.80 -13.64 12.55
N GLN A 410 19.24 -14.82 12.97
CA GLN A 410 18.93 -16.11 12.36
C GLN A 410 18.10 -16.98 13.31
N GLY A 411 17.26 -17.87 12.74
CA GLY A 411 16.33 -18.70 13.50
C GLY A 411 15.06 -17.97 13.95
N VAL A 412 14.91 -16.68 13.62
CA VAL A 412 13.68 -15.89 13.84
C VAL A 412 13.23 -15.30 12.50
N SER A 413 11.95 -15.28 12.24
CA SER A 413 11.39 -14.67 11.03
C SER A 413 10.52 -13.49 11.41
N VAL A 414 10.72 -12.36 10.73
CA VAL A 414 10.04 -11.10 10.98
C VAL A 414 9.56 -10.49 9.67
N THR A 415 8.59 -9.58 9.74
CA THR A 415 8.19 -8.78 8.58
C THR A 415 9.00 -7.47 8.50
N ALA A 416 9.03 -6.86 7.31
CA ALA A 416 9.73 -5.59 7.14
C ALA A 416 9.13 -4.49 8.03
N ILE A 417 7.80 -4.46 8.19
CA ILE A 417 7.16 -3.46 9.06
C ILE A 417 7.50 -3.66 10.53
N GLN A 418 7.60 -4.91 11.01
CA GLN A 418 8.08 -5.18 12.36
C GLN A 418 9.52 -4.68 12.54
N GLN A 419 10.39 -4.92 11.54
CA GLN A 419 11.78 -4.50 11.58
C GLN A 419 11.90 -2.97 11.65
N VAL A 420 11.13 -2.25 10.84
CA VAL A 420 11.13 -0.79 10.85
C VAL A 420 10.59 -0.23 12.17
N ALA A 421 9.47 -0.76 12.66
CA ALA A 421 8.89 -0.30 13.93
C ALA A 421 9.84 -0.53 15.12
N ALA A 422 10.49 -1.70 15.18
CA ALA A 422 11.46 -2.02 16.21
C ALA A 422 12.71 -1.13 16.16
N VAL A 423 13.28 -0.92 14.97
CA VAL A 423 14.44 -0.03 14.79
C VAL A 423 14.07 1.41 15.10
N SER A 424 12.89 1.87 14.71
CA SER A 424 12.38 3.20 15.09
C SER A 424 12.34 3.37 16.61
N ALA A 425 11.83 2.37 17.34
CA ALA A 425 11.84 2.41 18.80
C ALA A 425 13.26 2.44 19.39
N ALA A 426 14.24 1.76 18.76
CA ALA A 426 15.62 1.78 19.21
C ALA A 426 16.29 3.16 19.06
N ILE A 427 15.87 3.97 18.06
CA ILE A 427 16.53 5.24 17.71
C ILE A 427 15.76 6.50 18.11
N ASN A 428 14.49 6.39 18.53
CA ASN A 428 13.62 7.53 18.89
C ASN A 428 13.55 7.80 20.41
N GLY A 429 14.38 7.15 21.22
CA GLY A 429 14.36 7.26 22.68
C GLY A 429 13.55 6.16 23.38
N GLY A 430 13.21 5.07 22.70
CA GLY A 430 12.61 3.87 23.30
C GLY A 430 11.09 3.77 23.22
N THR A 431 10.44 4.48 22.31
CA THR A 431 8.98 4.43 22.12
C THR A 431 8.62 3.63 20.89
N LEU A 432 7.86 2.55 21.07
CA LEU A 432 7.27 1.77 19.97
C LEU A 432 5.92 2.36 19.61
N TYR A 433 5.80 2.86 18.39
CA TYR A 433 4.55 3.34 17.83
C TYR A 433 3.86 2.25 17.00
N LYS A 434 2.53 2.27 16.99
CA LYS A 434 1.73 1.50 16.04
C LYS A 434 1.87 2.15 14.66
N PRO A 435 2.37 1.42 13.63
CA PRO A 435 2.39 1.95 12.28
C PRO A 435 0.96 2.19 11.75
N TYR A 436 0.77 3.25 10.97
CA TYR A 436 -0.51 3.54 10.33
C TYR A 436 -0.29 4.30 9.02
N ILE A 437 -1.28 4.20 8.11
CA ILE A 437 -1.17 4.78 6.77
C ILE A 437 -2.28 5.77 6.44
N VAL A 438 -3.42 5.70 7.13
CA VAL A 438 -4.49 6.70 6.99
C VAL A 438 -4.30 7.81 8.01
N LYS A 439 -4.14 9.05 7.52
CA LYS A 439 -3.94 10.24 8.36
C LYS A 439 -5.24 10.87 8.79
N ARG A 440 -6.15 11.10 7.85
CA ARG A 440 -7.44 11.75 8.13
C ARG A 440 -8.53 11.30 7.17
N ILE A 441 -9.76 11.45 7.61
CA ILE A 441 -10.98 11.21 6.85
C ILE A 441 -11.72 12.53 6.78
N THR A 442 -12.17 12.92 5.57
CA THR A 442 -12.84 14.20 5.33
C THR A 442 -14.14 13.99 4.59
N GLU A 443 -15.07 14.91 4.75
CA GLU A 443 -16.25 14.99 3.93
C GLU A 443 -15.87 15.38 2.49
N HIS A 444 -16.50 14.72 1.51
CA HIS A 444 -16.15 14.82 0.10
C HIS A 444 -16.31 16.22 -0.48
N GLU A 445 -17.44 16.88 -0.22
CA GLU A 445 -17.76 18.18 -0.84
C GLU A 445 -17.08 19.35 -0.14
N THR A 446 -17.05 19.35 1.19
CA THR A 446 -16.60 20.50 1.99
C THR A 446 -15.13 20.39 2.39
N GLY A 447 -14.55 19.19 2.35
CA GLY A 447 -13.21 18.92 2.88
C GLY A 447 -13.13 19.01 4.42
N GLN A 448 -14.27 19.08 5.12
CA GLN A 448 -14.30 19.10 6.58
C GLN A 448 -13.69 17.83 7.14
N ILE A 449 -12.78 17.97 8.09
CA ILE A 449 -12.17 16.81 8.76
C ILE A 449 -13.21 16.18 9.70
N ILE A 450 -13.59 14.94 9.39
CA ILE A 450 -14.49 14.12 10.22
C ILE A 450 -13.69 13.38 11.28
N LYS A 451 -12.48 12.89 10.91
CA LYS A 451 -11.61 12.17 11.82
C LYS A 451 -10.15 12.40 11.45
N GLU A 452 -9.33 12.69 12.44
CA GLU A 452 -7.86 12.68 12.34
C GLU A 452 -7.30 11.54 13.17
N ILE A 453 -6.31 10.82 12.64
CA ILE A 453 -5.66 9.69 13.31
C ILE A 453 -4.37 10.20 13.94
N GLU A 454 -4.30 10.08 15.25
CA GLU A 454 -3.14 10.48 16.05
C GLU A 454 -2.18 9.30 16.29
N PRO A 455 -0.86 9.58 16.45
CA PRO A 455 0.12 8.57 16.75
C PRO A 455 -0.23 7.75 18.00
N THR A 456 -0.23 6.44 17.89
CA THR A 456 -0.54 5.54 19.01
C THR A 456 0.73 4.91 19.54
N LYS A 457 1.06 5.20 20.80
CA LYS A 457 2.16 4.56 21.52
C LYS A 457 1.74 3.17 21.98
N VAL A 458 2.46 2.14 21.52
CA VAL A 458 2.24 0.74 21.94
C VAL A 458 3.01 0.46 23.23
N ARG A 459 4.22 0.98 23.33
CA ARG A 459 5.10 0.84 24.49
C ARG A 459 6.12 1.98 24.57
N GLU A 460 6.43 2.40 25.79
CA GLU A 460 7.44 3.42 26.06
C GLU A 460 8.58 2.84 26.90
N ASN A 461 9.71 3.52 26.92
CA ASN A 461 10.87 3.19 27.75
C ASN A 461 11.42 1.78 27.50
N ILE A 462 11.41 1.32 26.24
CA ILE A 462 12.02 0.04 25.85
C ILE A 462 13.54 0.12 26.06
N VAL A 463 14.13 1.24 25.68
CA VAL A 463 15.50 1.65 25.99
C VAL A 463 15.50 3.08 26.50
N THR A 464 16.55 3.47 27.23
CA THR A 464 16.72 4.85 27.69
C THR A 464 17.08 5.76 26.51
N LYS A 465 16.84 7.08 26.66
CA LYS A 465 17.26 8.08 25.67
C LYS A 465 18.77 8.03 25.44
N GLU A 466 19.54 7.87 26.49
CA GLU A 466 21.00 7.74 26.42
C GLU A 466 21.43 6.51 25.61
N THR A 467 20.77 5.36 25.84
CA THR A 467 21.01 4.15 25.03
C THR A 467 20.67 4.42 23.57
N SER A 468 19.54 5.03 23.29
CA SER A 468 19.11 5.37 21.94
C SER A 468 20.12 6.29 21.22
N GLU A 469 20.69 7.28 21.91
CA GLU A 469 21.74 8.14 21.37
C GLU A 469 23.02 7.34 21.04
N LYS A 470 23.47 6.47 21.94
CA LYS A 470 24.63 5.59 21.71
C LYS A 470 24.40 4.65 20.51
N VAL A 471 23.18 4.12 20.38
CA VAL A 471 22.80 3.27 19.24
C VAL A 471 22.81 4.06 17.93
N ARG A 472 22.25 5.29 17.90
CA ARG A 472 22.28 6.16 16.72
C ARG A 472 23.71 6.48 16.28
N MET A 473 24.57 6.90 17.22
CA MET A 473 25.99 7.18 16.94
C MET A 473 26.72 5.95 16.41
N THR A 474 26.44 4.79 16.98
CA THR A 474 27.01 3.51 16.52
C THR A 474 26.57 3.21 15.10
N LEU A 475 25.29 3.35 14.79
CA LEU A 475 24.75 3.09 13.44
C LEU A 475 25.20 4.13 12.40
N GLU A 476 25.44 5.39 12.80
CA GLU A 476 26.07 6.38 11.96
C GLU A 476 27.51 5.96 11.62
N SER A 477 28.26 5.42 12.58
CA SER A 477 29.61 4.90 12.32
C SER A 477 29.64 3.66 11.41
N VAL A 478 28.57 2.85 11.38
CA VAL A 478 28.41 1.76 10.39
C VAL A 478 28.35 2.32 8.97
N VAL A 479 27.70 3.47 8.78
CA VAL A 479 27.56 4.12 7.47
C VAL A 479 28.83 4.89 7.09
N SER A 480 29.54 5.48 8.04
CA SER A 480 30.77 6.23 7.73
C SER A 480 32.00 5.35 7.65
N LEU A 481 32.14 4.36 8.53
CA LEU A 481 33.40 3.58 8.70
C LEU A 481 33.21 2.08 8.41
N GLY A 482 31.99 1.56 8.47
CA GLY A 482 31.69 0.14 8.45
C GLY A 482 31.11 -0.39 7.14
N THR A 483 30.31 -1.44 7.25
CA THR A 483 29.70 -2.18 6.13
C THR A 483 28.63 -1.39 5.36
N GLY A 484 28.13 -0.29 5.92
CA GLY A 484 27.05 0.56 5.35
C GLY A 484 27.55 1.73 4.49
N ARG A 485 28.84 1.85 4.19
CA ARG A 485 29.48 3.02 3.54
C ARG A 485 28.78 3.53 2.28
N ASN A 486 28.17 2.64 1.52
CA ASN A 486 27.50 2.99 0.28
C ASN A 486 26.18 3.74 0.50
N ALA A 487 25.71 3.85 1.75
CA ALA A 487 24.56 4.68 2.12
C ALA A 487 24.97 6.08 2.64
N TYR A 488 26.26 6.41 2.65
CA TYR A 488 26.76 7.71 3.10
C TYR A 488 26.31 8.85 2.17
N ILE A 489 25.84 9.95 2.76
CA ILE A 489 25.43 11.17 2.05
C ILE A 489 26.23 12.35 2.61
N ASP A 490 26.97 13.06 1.74
CA ASP A 490 27.78 14.21 2.16
C ASP A 490 26.93 15.34 2.73
N GLY A 491 27.30 15.85 3.87
CA GLY A 491 26.60 16.95 4.57
C GLY A 491 25.34 16.51 5.29
N TYR A 492 25.10 15.18 5.41
CA TYR A 492 23.97 14.63 6.15
C TYR A 492 24.44 13.48 7.05
N ARG A 493 23.83 13.39 8.21
CA ARG A 493 24.11 12.33 9.18
C ARG A 493 23.19 11.14 8.92
N VAL A 494 23.71 10.09 8.31
CA VAL A 494 22.98 8.86 8.00
C VAL A 494 23.43 7.75 8.92
N GLY A 495 22.50 7.12 9.62
CA GLY A 495 22.72 5.89 10.36
C GLY A 495 22.09 4.70 9.64
N GLY A 496 22.63 3.49 9.82
CA GLY A 496 22.02 2.32 9.18
C GLY A 496 22.75 1.02 9.44
N LYS A 497 22.16 -0.06 8.91
CA LYS A 497 22.69 -1.43 9.05
C LYS A 497 22.37 -2.28 7.84
N THR A 498 23.38 -3.00 7.36
CA THR A 498 23.26 -4.01 6.29
C THR A 498 22.68 -5.31 6.83
N GLY A 499 21.87 -5.99 6.00
CA GLY A 499 21.40 -7.34 6.20
C GLY A 499 21.77 -8.24 5.01
N THR A 500 22.09 -9.49 5.31
CA THR A 500 22.29 -10.54 4.32
C THR A 500 21.86 -11.83 5.02
N ALA A 501 20.69 -12.33 4.69
CA ALA A 501 20.10 -13.52 5.29
C ALA A 501 19.97 -14.63 4.26
N GLN A 502 20.42 -15.84 4.58
CA GLN A 502 20.19 -16.99 3.71
C GLN A 502 18.70 -17.33 3.65
N LYS A 503 18.22 -17.66 2.47
CA LYS A 503 16.86 -18.17 2.33
C LYS A 503 16.77 -19.58 2.93
N VAL A 504 15.64 -19.86 3.55
CA VAL A 504 15.31 -21.17 4.09
C VAL A 504 14.22 -21.80 3.23
N ASN A 505 14.42 -23.02 2.79
CA ASN A 505 13.40 -23.83 2.12
C ASN A 505 13.28 -25.17 2.84
N ASN A 506 12.07 -25.51 3.29
CA ASN A 506 11.78 -26.73 4.05
C ASN A 506 12.74 -26.95 5.24
N GLY A 507 13.06 -25.87 5.97
CA GLY A 507 13.97 -25.92 7.13
C GLY A 507 15.46 -26.02 6.81
N VAL A 508 15.86 -25.93 5.54
CA VAL A 508 17.27 -26.00 5.11
C VAL A 508 17.70 -24.68 4.48
N TYR A 509 18.89 -24.20 4.88
CA TYR A 509 19.48 -22.99 4.27
C TYR A 509 19.93 -23.25 2.83
N MET A 510 19.47 -22.40 1.92
CA MET A 510 19.80 -22.47 0.49
C MET A 510 21.15 -21.81 0.23
N HIS A 511 22.07 -22.51 -0.41
CA HIS A 511 23.35 -21.92 -0.83
C HIS A 511 23.16 -20.98 -2.03
N GLY A 512 23.77 -19.80 -1.97
CA GLY A 512 23.76 -18.83 -3.06
C GLY A 512 22.43 -18.06 -3.23
N ASN A 513 21.46 -18.25 -2.34
CA ASN A 513 20.19 -17.53 -2.35
C ASN A 513 20.03 -16.76 -1.04
N TYR A 514 20.04 -15.43 -1.14
CA TYR A 514 19.96 -14.56 0.03
C TYR A 514 18.86 -13.51 -0.16
N ILE A 515 18.28 -13.10 0.96
CA ILE A 515 17.56 -11.83 1.03
C ILE A 515 18.58 -10.79 1.49
N VAL A 516 18.89 -9.83 0.63
CA VAL A 516 19.79 -8.73 0.94
C VAL A 516 18.99 -7.50 1.32
N SER A 517 19.36 -6.85 2.42
CA SER A 517 18.60 -5.73 2.94
C SER A 517 19.51 -4.63 3.48
N PHE A 518 18.92 -3.44 3.60
CA PHE A 518 19.50 -2.34 4.33
C PHE A 518 18.39 -1.56 5.04
N ILE A 519 18.64 -1.21 6.30
CA ILE A 519 17.84 -0.25 7.03
C ILE A 519 18.66 1.00 7.25
N GLY A 520 18.17 2.13 6.81
CA GLY A 520 18.83 3.43 6.95
C GLY A 520 17.88 4.45 7.54
N PHE A 521 18.43 5.42 8.25
CA PHE A 521 17.66 6.52 8.84
C PHE A 521 18.45 7.82 8.82
N MET A 522 17.73 8.92 8.76
CA MET A 522 18.33 10.25 8.82
C MET A 522 17.37 11.31 9.40
N PRO A 523 17.92 12.40 9.95
CA PRO A 523 19.30 12.58 10.43
C PRO A 523 19.62 11.64 11.58
N ALA A 524 20.89 11.17 11.71
CA ALA A 524 21.25 10.21 12.76
C ALA A 524 21.10 10.75 14.19
N ASN A 525 21.24 12.06 14.38
CA ASN A 525 21.07 12.72 15.70
C ASN A 525 19.59 13.00 16.06
N ASP A 526 18.70 13.21 15.06
CA ASP A 526 17.28 13.49 15.25
C ASP A 526 16.48 12.85 14.10
N PRO A 527 16.26 11.52 14.13
CA PRO A 527 15.68 10.80 13.02
C PRO A 527 14.29 11.29 12.63
N LYS A 528 14.10 11.59 11.33
CA LYS A 528 12.82 11.99 10.71
C LYS A 528 12.26 10.93 9.80
N VAL A 529 13.12 10.06 9.29
CA VAL A 529 12.71 8.96 8.40
C VAL A 529 13.60 7.75 8.64
N VAL A 530 12.97 6.59 8.64
CA VAL A 530 13.60 5.27 8.57
C VAL A 530 13.16 4.61 7.27
N VAL A 531 14.11 4.18 6.45
CA VAL A 531 13.86 3.46 5.19
C VAL A 531 14.40 2.05 5.30
N TYR A 532 13.60 1.08 4.99
CA TYR A 532 13.99 -0.32 4.88
C TYR A 532 13.76 -0.85 3.48
N LEU A 533 14.77 -1.48 2.93
CA LEU A 533 14.71 -2.15 1.64
C LEU A 533 15.18 -3.61 1.81
N ALA A 534 14.41 -4.54 1.24
CA ALA A 534 14.83 -5.93 1.10
C ALA A 534 14.64 -6.40 -0.35
N ILE A 535 15.59 -7.18 -0.84
CA ILE A 535 15.63 -7.71 -2.19
C ILE A 535 15.84 -9.23 -2.09
N ASP A 536 14.89 -9.98 -2.58
CA ASP A 536 14.93 -11.43 -2.55
C ASP A 536 15.67 -11.98 -3.76
N ASN A 537 16.80 -12.62 -3.49
CA ASN A 537 17.59 -13.36 -4.47
C ASN A 537 17.96 -12.55 -5.73
N PRO A 538 18.64 -11.38 -5.60
CA PRO A 538 19.08 -10.58 -6.75
C PRO A 538 20.07 -11.38 -7.60
N LYS A 539 19.87 -11.37 -8.92
CA LYS A 539 20.70 -12.13 -9.88
C LYS A 539 21.85 -11.28 -10.43
N GLY A 540 22.90 -11.96 -10.91
CA GLY A 540 24.01 -11.31 -11.63
C GLY A 540 24.93 -10.44 -10.74
N VAL A 541 24.84 -10.56 -9.42
CA VAL A 541 25.63 -9.77 -8.46
C VAL A 541 25.99 -10.59 -7.23
N THR A 542 27.09 -10.22 -6.57
CA THR A 542 27.40 -10.76 -5.24
C THR A 542 26.37 -10.25 -4.24
N GLN A 543 25.62 -11.16 -3.64
CA GLN A 543 24.44 -10.86 -2.81
C GLN A 543 24.85 -10.37 -1.40
N TYR A 544 25.29 -9.10 -1.30
CA TYR A 544 25.57 -8.42 -0.03
C TYR A 544 24.74 -7.15 0.10
N GLY A 545 24.10 -6.95 1.27
CA GLY A 545 23.27 -5.78 1.53
C GLY A 545 24.03 -4.45 1.40
N GLY A 546 25.31 -4.42 1.77
CA GLY A 546 26.16 -3.22 1.66
C GLY A 546 26.49 -2.81 0.22
N THR A 547 26.49 -3.75 -0.73
CA THR A 547 26.80 -3.48 -2.14
C THR A 547 25.56 -3.34 -3.01
N VAL A 548 24.46 -4.01 -2.64
CA VAL A 548 23.23 -4.02 -3.43
C VAL A 548 22.18 -3.07 -2.83
N SER A 549 21.82 -3.23 -1.55
CA SER A 549 20.71 -2.51 -0.94
C SER A 549 21.09 -1.12 -0.40
N ALA A 550 22.31 -0.97 0.16
CA ALA A 550 22.73 0.30 0.76
C ALA A 550 22.77 1.49 -0.22
N PRO A 551 23.30 1.37 -1.46
CA PRO A 551 23.28 2.48 -2.43
C PRO A 551 21.85 2.87 -2.87
N ILE A 552 20.92 1.92 -2.90
CA ILE A 552 19.54 2.16 -3.28
C ILE A 552 18.80 2.91 -2.15
N VAL A 553 18.99 2.47 -0.89
CA VAL A 553 18.44 3.21 0.25
C VAL A 553 19.03 4.62 0.35
N LYS A 554 20.30 4.80 -0.04
CA LYS A 554 20.91 6.12 -0.18
C LYS A 554 20.11 7.00 -1.13
N ASN A 555 19.78 6.51 -2.33
CA ASN A 555 19.01 7.27 -3.32
C ASN A 555 17.64 7.68 -2.74
N ILE A 556 16.92 6.75 -2.08
CA ILE A 556 15.64 7.04 -1.43
C ILE A 556 15.81 8.09 -0.32
N LEU A 557 16.88 8.02 0.48
CA LEU A 557 17.17 9.02 1.52
C LEU A 557 17.58 10.38 0.93
N GLU A 558 18.28 10.41 -0.21
CA GLU A 558 18.60 11.65 -0.93
C GLU A 558 17.32 12.36 -1.41
N ASP A 559 16.33 11.63 -1.92
CA ASP A 559 15.03 12.19 -2.27
C ASP A 559 14.20 12.59 -1.04
N ALA A 560 14.31 11.83 0.06
CA ALA A 560 13.67 12.20 1.33
C ALA A 560 14.17 13.54 1.90
N ILE A 561 15.35 14.02 1.51
CA ILE A 561 15.87 15.33 1.90
C ILE A 561 14.94 16.45 1.44
N SER A 562 14.54 16.43 0.17
CA SER A 562 13.61 17.42 -0.38
C SER A 562 12.19 17.18 0.13
N ALA A 563 11.71 15.97 0.05
CA ALA A 563 10.36 15.59 0.44
C ALA A 563 10.00 15.95 1.90
N LEU A 564 10.98 15.86 2.81
CA LEU A 564 10.79 16.10 4.24
C LEU A 564 11.52 17.36 4.76
N ASN A 565 12.07 18.20 3.86
CA ASN A 565 12.81 19.41 4.20
C ASN A 565 13.94 19.18 5.23
N ILE A 566 14.69 18.09 5.08
CA ILE A 566 15.79 17.75 5.98
C ILE A 566 16.98 18.67 5.71
N LYS A 567 17.38 19.42 6.71
CA LYS A 567 18.50 20.36 6.58
C LYS A 567 19.84 19.66 6.68
N LYS A 568 20.85 20.19 6.00
CA LYS A 568 22.26 19.78 6.18
C LYS A 568 22.68 19.97 7.65
N GLN A 569 23.52 19.06 8.12
CA GLN A 569 23.98 19.04 9.52
C GLN A 569 25.49 18.93 9.60
N GLU A 570 26.06 19.69 10.52
CA GLU A 570 27.48 19.61 10.87
C GLU A 570 27.74 18.57 11.96
N GLY A 571 29.00 18.16 12.16
CA GLY A 571 29.42 17.31 13.27
C GLY A 571 29.14 15.82 13.09
N GLY A 572 28.86 15.37 11.87
CA GLY A 572 28.80 13.94 11.51
C GLY A 572 30.19 13.29 11.44
N THR A 573 30.21 11.96 11.42
CA THR A 573 31.45 11.20 11.20
C THR A 573 31.78 11.15 9.71
N ASP A 574 32.95 11.63 9.33
CA ASP A 574 33.40 11.62 7.93
C ASP A 574 33.57 10.18 7.38
N LYS A 575 33.24 10.03 6.11
CA LYS A 575 33.39 8.75 5.42
C LYS A 575 34.87 8.39 5.30
N LYS A 576 35.26 7.19 5.77
CA LYS A 576 36.57 6.61 5.49
C LYS A 576 36.54 5.93 4.13
N TYR A 577 37.04 6.62 3.10
CA TYR A 577 37.16 6.06 1.75
C TYR A 577 38.23 4.96 1.72
N GLN A 578 37.90 3.87 1.04
CA GLN A 578 38.88 2.82 0.70
C GLN A 578 39.24 2.96 -0.77
N TRP A 579 40.37 2.34 -1.18
CA TRP A 579 40.88 2.48 -2.55
C TRP A 579 39.91 2.03 -3.65
N TYR A 580 38.98 1.15 -3.32
CA TYR A 580 37.94 0.67 -4.25
C TYR A 580 36.58 1.43 -4.12
N ASP A 581 36.48 2.37 -3.19
CA ASP A 581 35.29 3.20 -3.07
C ASP A 581 35.34 4.28 -4.15
N GLN A 582 34.29 4.36 -4.98
CA GLN A 582 34.18 5.41 -5.97
C GLN A 582 33.78 6.72 -5.28
N LYS A 583 34.64 7.73 -5.37
CA LYS A 583 34.34 9.07 -4.88
C LYS A 583 33.52 9.82 -5.91
N TYR A 584 32.58 10.62 -5.46
CA TYR A 584 31.76 11.48 -6.29
C TYR A 584 31.97 12.93 -5.88
N TYR A 585 32.14 13.81 -6.87
CA TYR A 585 32.27 15.23 -6.67
C TYR A 585 31.19 15.98 -7.43
N THR A 586 30.74 17.10 -6.88
CA THR A 586 29.84 18.01 -7.56
C THR A 586 30.60 18.84 -8.58
N VAL A 587 30.11 18.89 -9.79
CA VAL A 587 30.70 19.73 -10.86
C VAL A 587 30.46 21.19 -10.53
N GLU A 588 31.53 21.96 -10.34
CA GLU A 588 31.44 23.40 -10.10
C GLU A 588 31.10 24.15 -11.40
N ASP A 589 30.43 25.30 -11.24
CA ASP A 589 30.24 26.21 -12.36
C ASP A 589 31.58 26.88 -12.74
N VAL A 590 31.95 26.66 -13.99
CA VAL A 590 33.18 27.22 -14.57
C VAL A 590 32.93 28.05 -15.84
N VAL A 591 31.66 28.30 -16.17
CA VAL A 591 31.28 29.14 -17.30
C VAL A 591 31.77 30.57 -17.04
N GLY A 592 32.39 31.19 -18.05
CA GLY A 592 33.00 32.52 -17.97
C GLY A 592 34.44 32.55 -17.40
N LEU A 593 34.94 31.45 -16.86
CA LEU A 593 36.31 31.36 -16.33
C LEU A 593 37.31 31.04 -17.47
N THR A 594 38.58 31.40 -17.25
CA THR A 594 39.67 30.99 -18.15
C THR A 594 39.96 29.48 -18.01
N LYS A 595 40.58 28.87 -19.02
CA LYS A 595 41.03 27.47 -19.01
C LYS A 595 41.78 27.10 -17.72
N LYS A 596 42.67 27.99 -17.24
CA LYS A 596 43.50 27.76 -16.05
C LYS A 596 42.68 27.79 -14.77
N GLU A 597 41.74 28.72 -14.63
CA GLU A 597 40.84 28.82 -13.48
C GLU A 597 39.86 27.64 -13.44
N ALA A 598 39.27 27.26 -14.57
CA ALA A 598 38.39 26.12 -14.69
C ALA A 598 39.13 24.82 -14.33
N ALA A 599 40.34 24.62 -14.84
CA ALA A 599 41.16 23.46 -14.46
C ALA A 599 41.50 23.42 -12.98
N SER A 600 41.71 24.57 -12.33
CA SER A 600 41.97 24.65 -10.91
C SER A 600 40.76 24.27 -10.06
N LYS A 601 39.54 24.58 -10.51
CA LYS A 601 38.28 24.20 -9.85
C LYS A 601 37.92 22.74 -10.08
N LEU A 602 38.16 22.21 -11.26
CA LEU A 602 37.74 20.86 -11.67
C LEU A 602 38.86 19.82 -11.50
N LYS A 603 39.74 19.96 -10.49
CA LYS A 603 40.90 19.08 -10.25
C LYS A 603 40.57 17.60 -10.08
N SER A 604 39.36 17.29 -9.62
CA SER A 604 38.90 15.90 -9.40
C SER A 604 38.40 15.22 -10.68
N PHE A 605 38.46 15.91 -11.80
CA PHE A 605 37.91 15.44 -13.08
C PHE A 605 38.94 15.48 -14.22
N THR A 606 38.67 14.71 -15.25
CA THR A 606 39.42 14.79 -16.52
C THR A 606 38.78 15.83 -17.40
N ILE A 607 39.54 16.84 -17.86
CA ILE A 607 38.98 17.94 -18.63
C ILE A 607 39.29 17.72 -20.11
N GLU A 608 38.24 17.77 -20.91
CA GLU A 608 38.30 17.79 -22.38
C GLU A 608 37.90 19.17 -22.88
N TYR A 609 38.74 19.79 -23.74
CA TYR A 609 38.43 21.08 -24.36
C TYR A 609 37.88 20.92 -25.77
N SER A 610 36.86 21.70 -26.11
CA SER A 610 36.25 21.75 -27.43
C SER A 610 36.10 23.22 -27.86
N GLY A 611 36.44 23.57 -29.08
CA GLY A 611 36.41 24.95 -29.57
C GLY A 611 37.75 25.70 -29.43
N SER A 612 37.78 26.96 -29.84
CA SER A 612 38.93 27.85 -29.79
C SER A 612 38.59 29.13 -29.06
N GLY A 613 39.33 29.44 -28.02
CA GLY A 613 39.14 30.61 -27.17
C GLY A 613 39.80 30.46 -25.84
N ASP A 614 39.80 31.50 -25.02
CA ASP A 614 40.43 31.51 -23.70
C ASP A 614 39.45 31.32 -22.55
N LYS A 615 38.14 31.45 -22.80
CA LYS A 615 37.10 31.35 -21.77
C LYS A 615 36.16 30.17 -22.04
N VAL A 616 35.65 29.61 -20.98
CA VAL A 616 34.60 28.58 -21.01
C VAL A 616 33.27 29.26 -21.31
N ILE A 617 32.61 28.88 -22.38
CA ILE A 617 31.28 29.36 -22.76
C ILE A 617 30.16 28.39 -22.37
N ASN A 618 30.50 27.11 -22.23
CA ASN A 618 29.59 26.05 -21.77
C ASN A 618 30.34 24.85 -21.19
N GLN A 619 29.71 24.06 -20.36
CA GLN A 619 30.26 22.85 -19.75
C GLN A 619 29.29 21.68 -19.80
N SER A 620 29.79 20.46 -19.94
CA SER A 620 29.01 19.23 -19.89
C SER A 620 29.79 18.13 -19.12
N PRO A 621 29.26 17.55 -18.04
CA PRO A 621 27.93 17.80 -17.43
C PRO A 621 27.75 19.22 -16.88
N GLU A 622 26.48 19.60 -16.65
CA GLU A 622 26.12 20.90 -16.10
C GLU A 622 26.63 21.08 -14.66
N ALA A 623 26.80 22.34 -14.25
CA ALA A 623 27.10 22.70 -12.87
C ALA A 623 26.05 22.13 -11.89
N GLY A 624 26.51 21.62 -10.73
CA GLY A 624 25.64 20.93 -9.78
C GLY A 624 25.50 19.42 -10.00
N SER A 625 25.86 18.90 -11.21
CA SER A 625 25.87 17.46 -11.48
C SER A 625 26.84 16.74 -10.56
N ARG A 626 26.45 15.59 -9.99
CA ARG A 626 27.29 14.77 -9.13
C ARG A 626 27.81 13.56 -9.90
N ILE A 627 29.08 13.55 -10.23
CA ILE A 627 29.71 12.53 -11.06
C ILE A 627 30.96 11.91 -10.38
N PRO A 628 31.35 10.69 -10.78
CA PRO A 628 32.52 10.01 -10.21
C PRO A 628 33.82 10.82 -10.39
N GLU A 629 34.75 10.67 -9.44
CA GLU A 629 36.12 11.17 -9.54
C GLU A 629 36.76 10.65 -10.85
N TYR A 630 37.52 11.51 -11.52
CA TYR A 630 38.16 11.26 -12.83
C TYR A 630 37.19 11.10 -14.03
N SER A 631 35.90 11.35 -13.88
CA SER A 631 34.98 11.42 -15.02
C SER A 631 35.38 12.56 -15.96
N SER A 632 35.14 12.40 -17.25
CA SER A 632 35.39 13.46 -18.22
C SER A 632 34.37 14.58 -18.14
N ILE A 633 34.87 15.83 -18.07
CA ILE A 633 34.07 17.05 -18.24
C ILE A 633 34.51 17.73 -19.51
N ARG A 634 33.58 17.97 -20.41
CA ARG A 634 33.84 18.72 -21.64
C ARG A 634 33.55 20.21 -21.44
N LEU A 635 34.57 21.04 -21.67
CA LEU A 635 34.48 22.49 -21.60
C LEU A 635 34.51 23.05 -23.05
N TYR A 636 33.48 23.79 -23.40
CA TYR A 636 33.38 24.48 -24.67
C TYR A 636 33.99 25.88 -24.53
N LEU A 637 34.83 26.24 -25.46
CA LEU A 637 35.64 27.45 -25.43
C LEU A 637 35.19 28.41 -26.53
N GLY A 638 35.09 29.70 -26.18
CA GLY A 638 34.77 30.77 -27.09
C GLY A 638 35.42 32.08 -26.72
#